data_249c3269ff99a474ef0615a58676fae4
#
_entry.id   249c3269ff99a474ef0615a58676fae4
#
_cell.length_a   1.000
_cell.length_b   1.000
_cell.length_c   1.000
_cell.angle_alpha   90.00
_cell.angle_beta   90.00
_cell.angle_gamma   90.00
#
_symmetry.space_group_name_H-M   'P 1'
#
loop_
_entity.id
_entity.type
_entity.pdbx_description
1 polymer ?
#
loop_
_entity_poly.entity_id
_entity_poly.type
_entity_poly.pdbx_seq_one_letter_code
_entity_poly.pdbx_strand_id
1 'polypeptide(L)'
;MDRNTPLYDTRLSDRERAEWLRSHMTLEEKFSCFTPGMHLERLGIHVSTCGGEGAHGVQARAGQKEPYPPTPTTSFTQPIGMAATFDRELIRRAGDVTGKEARAFENAVGKSGHGRLCPTIDLCRDPRWGRTEEGYGEDPYLTGKMASAYIQGMQDEHNRDGSPLRPGERGDRIRTGAVLKHFYANNQEWHRCFGNADVSDKIKADYELEPYRYCAQEGHAEGVMTSYNEINHLPAMLNHEVRDILKDRWGIRYAITDGGDFLQTVNFHHYYESHAEPLAEGVKAGVDAMLDQNPPVTAAAREAYERGLITEAELDGAILTSVMELLRQGVFDPEAPYAELDMADVGTDEAKRVSLRMSMESNILLKNEDHFLPFGKQDDIALIGPVANKWYMDWYGGKPLYQVTLKAGLEKRLHHPVPYDNGLNLVRFKAGDKYVGASRPAMPPMDGPEPEPAELVLVDRPEDAVVFEQTNWGSGSNFLYAPAYRKYLTVGVDGRISLASDEPFSWFIFESFTIGMADAERLPDPRNANSVELTRYWNDEEGAVRIHCFGNRNVYVEDGRLKTDPLVRRKAESNTKEGNNDVASWAGSENEAAVLTVETVSDGIERAVALAKTADKVILAVGCNPVINAKEEIDRGTIDMIPMQEKLVEAVYKANPKAAVVLITNYPYAINWMQEHVPAILVNATGSQDMGHGLAAALLGEVNPAGRLPMTWYKGDADLPPMEDYDLIAHPRTYRYFSKPVLYPFGYGLSYTEFGYTGLKVEKQDGGLRVSVTVRNTGKVTGDEVAQLYLQRVSPSGTVHPLRRLIGFERLHDLTPGESRTAAFTVNAGDLEIYMESEGRKLVEPGRYRLYAGGSCLDERVCAEIDL
;
A
#
# COMPACT_ATOMS: atom_id res chain seq x y z
N MET A 1 24.71 -19.50 -25.46
CA MET A 1 24.27 -18.35 -26.26
C MET A 1 25.35 -17.95 -27.26
N ASP A 2 25.05 -17.90 -28.54
CA ASP A 2 25.97 -17.29 -29.51
C ASP A 2 25.77 -15.76 -29.46
N ARG A 3 26.72 -15.08 -28.84
CA ARG A 3 26.71 -13.61 -28.73
C ARG A 3 27.09 -12.90 -30.03
N ASN A 4 27.39 -13.63 -31.11
CA ASN A 4 27.70 -13.07 -32.43
C ASN A 4 26.46 -12.83 -33.31
N THR A 5 25.25 -12.93 -32.73
CA THR A 5 24.01 -12.65 -33.44
C THR A 5 23.66 -11.17 -33.44
N PRO A 6 22.87 -10.68 -34.40
CA PRO A 6 22.41 -9.30 -34.44
C PRO A 6 21.70 -8.84 -33.16
N LEU A 7 21.08 -9.74 -32.39
CA LEU A 7 20.44 -9.42 -31.11
C LEU A 7 21.39 -8.75 -30.11
N TYR A 8 22.68 -9.14 -30.12
CA TYR A 8 23.71 -8.60 -29.21
C TYR A 8 24.57 -7.51 -29.86
N ASP A 9 24.33 -7.17 -31.14
CA ASP A 9 25.12 -6.15 -31.85
C ASP A 9 24.56 -4.74 -31.52
N THR A 10 25.21 -4.05 -30.57
CA THR A 10 24.84 -2.70 -30.14
C THR A 10 25.04 -1.60 -31.20
N ARG A 11 25.66 -1.91 -32.37
CA ARG A 11 25.73 -0.99 -33.51
C ARG A 11 24.41 -0.90 -34.27
N LEU A 12 23.54 -1.91 -34.13
CA LEU A 12 22.22 -1.94 -34.72
C LEU A 12 21.24 -1.17 -33.81
N SER A 13 20.16 -0.68 -34.39
CA SER A 13 19.04 -0.15 -33.62
C SER A 13 18.34 -1.23 -32.81
N ASP A 14 17.72 -0.90 -31.70
CA ASP A 14 16.96 -1.86 -30.91
C ASP A 14 15.83 -2.50 -31.74
N ARG A 15 15.24 -1.74 -32.66
CA ARG A 15 14.23 -2.25 -33.58
C ARG A 15 14.79 -3.35 -34.48
N GLU A 16 15.96 -3.17 -35.09
CA GLU A 16 16.60 -4.17 -35.92
C GLU A 16 16.98 -5.41 -35.12
N ARG A 17 17.44 -5.26 -33.91
CA ARG A 17 17.77 -6.33 -32.97
C ARG A 17 16.55 -7.17 -32.60
N ALA A 18 15.44 -6.49 -32.29
CA ALA A 18 14.16 -7.11 -31.95
C ALA A 18 13.56 -7.88 -33.18
N GLU A 19 13.59 -7.26 -34.35
CA GLU A 19 13.12 -7.88 -35.61
C GLU A 19 13.95 -9.13 -35.98
N TRP A 20 15.24 -9.09 -35.71
CA TRP A 20 16.09 -10.28 -35.91
C TRP A 20 15.60 -11.44 -35.02
N LEU A 21 15.39 -11.21 -33.69
CA LEU A 21 14.93 -12.24 -32.79
C LEU A 21 13.57 -12.78 -33.23
N ARG A 22 12.60 -11.90 -33.43
CA ARG A 22 11.26 -12.27 -33.89
C ARG A 22 11.27 -13.13 -35.15
N SER A 23 12.05 -12.74 -36.16
CA SER A 23 12.12 -13.46 -37.44
C SER A 23 12.82 -14.84 -37.36
N HIS A 24 13.52 -15.11 -36.27
CA HIS A 24 14.18 -16.40 -36.00
C HIS A 24 13.38 -17.30 -35.06
N MET A 25 12.25 -16.85 -34.57
CA MET A 25 11.31 -17.68 -33.79
C MET A 25 10.47 -18.56 -34.70
N THR A 26 10.25 -19.79 -34.29
CA THR A 26 9.20 -20.64 -34.87
C THR A 26 7.84 -20.20 -34.36
N LEU A 27 6.77 -20.59 -35.04
CA LEU A 27 5.40 -20.25 -34.59
C LEU A 27 5.11 -20.83 -33.20
N GLU A 28 5.58 -22.03 -32.87
CA GLU A 28 5.46 -22.61 -31.53
C GLU A 28 6.19 -21.80 -30.44
N GLU A 29 7.38 -21.30 -30.75
CA GLU A 29 8.11 -20.41 -29.84
C GLU A 29 7.37 -19.09 -29.64
N LYS A 30 6.72 -18.54 -30.68
CA LYS A 30 5.88 -17.34 -30.58
C LYS A 30 4.73 -17.54 -29.61
N PHE A 31 4.02 -18.67 -29.65
CA PHE A 31 2.92 -18.96 -28.72
C PHE A 31 3.36 -18.97 -27.26
N SER A 32 4.62 -19.30 -26.97
CA SER A 32 5.15 -19.36 -25.61
C SER A 32 5.63 -18.00 -25.06
N CYS A 33 5.55 -16.91 -25.84
CA CYS A 33 6.11 -15.59 -25.46
C CYS A 33 5.08 -14.59 -24.91
N PHE A 34 3.88 -15.05 -24.54
CA PHE A 34 2.80 -14.19 -23.99
C PHE A 34 2.77 -14.14 -22.46
N THR A 35 3.86 -14.51 -21.80
CA THR A 35 4.08 -14.28 -20.38
C THR A 35 5.33 -13.41 -20.20
N PRO A 36 5.55 -12.80 -19.02
CA PRO A 36 6.78 -12.03 -18.78
C PRO A 36 8.06 -12.82 -19.01
N GLY A 37 8.02 -14.13 -18.78
CA GLY A 37 9.15 -15.04 -19.05
C GLY A 37 9.21 -15.47 -20.50
N MET A 38 10.36 -15.24 -21.17
CA MET A 38 10.65 -15.70 -22.51
C MET A 38 11.73 -16.80 -22.46
N HIS A 39 11.34 -18.03 -22.76
CA HIS A 39 12.19 -19.22 -22.71
C HIS A 39 12.27 -19.87 -24.08
N LEU A 40 13.34 -19.56 -24.84
CA LEU A 40 13.58 -20.05 -26.21
C LEU A 40 14.84 -20.96 -26.22
N GLU A 41 14.63 -22.22 -25.82
CA GLU A 41 15.72 -23.21 -25.65
C GLU A 41 16.63 -23.30 -26.88
N ARG A 42 16.03 -23.36 -28.09
CA ARG A 42 16.73 -23.47 -29.35
C ARG A 42 17.65 -22.28 -29.62
N LEU A 43 17.28 -21.09 -29.15
CA LEU A 43 18.06 -19.85 -29.29
C LEU A 43 18.92 -19.57 -28.05
N GLY A 44 18.78 -20.38 -26.99
CA GLY A 44 19.50 -20.21 -25.72
C GLY A 44 19.10 -18.93 -24.98
N ILE A 45 17.84 -18.50 -25.09
CA ILE A 45 17.31 -17.28 -24.46
C ILE A 45 16.40 -17.67 -23.29
N HIS A 46 16.73 -17.16 -22.10
CA HIS A 46 15.97 -17.36 -20.86
C HIS A 46 15.96 -16.03 -20.12
N VAL A 47 14.94 -15.22 -20.37
CA VAL A 47 14.84 -13.84 -19.88
C VAL A 47 13.44 -13.56 -19.37
N SER A 48 13.26 -12.48 -18.63
CA SER A 48 11.97 -11.99 -18.17
C SER A 48 11.92 -10.47 -18.31
N THR A 49 10.74 -9.91 -18.57
CA THR A 49 10.49 -8.46 -18.53
C THR A 49 10.27 -7.96 -17.10
N CYS A 50 9.84 -8.82 -16.18
CA CYS A 50 9.49 -8.49 -14.80
C CYS A 50 10.44 -9.11 -13.79
N GLY A 51 10.80 -8.35 -12.74
CA GLY A 51 11.68 -8.76 -11.63
C GLY A 51 11.02 -8.83 -10.26
N GLY A 52 9.87 -8.22 -10.05
CA GLY A 52 9.15 -8.22 -8.78
C GLY A 52 8.63 -6.86 -8.32
N GLU A 53 8.45 -6.68 -7.02
CA GLU A 53 7.82 -5.51 -6.42
C GLU A 53 8.83 -4.45 -5.95
N GLY A 54 8.35 -3.21 -5.80
CA GLY A 54 9.20 -2.08 -5.41
C GLY A 54 8.39 -0.86 -4.91
N ALA A 55 7.27 -1.08 -4.23
CA ALA A 55 6.35 0.00 -3.84
C ALA A 55 6.99 1.02 -2.86
N HIS A 56 7.75 0.54 -1.86
CA HIS A 56 8.43 1.38 -0.87
C HIS A 56 9.80 0.78 -0.44
N GLY A 57 10.57 0.37 -1.41
CA GLY A 57 11.82 -0.38 -1.32
C GLY A 57 11.67 -1.72 -2.04
N VAL A 58 12.74 -2.44 -2.19
CA VAL A 58 12.77 -3.67 -2.99
C VAL A 58 12.30 -4.88 -2.19
N GLN A 59 11.31 -5.61 -2.70
CA GLN A 59 11.01 -6.94 -2.22
C GLN A 59 11.99 -7.94 -2.86
N ALA A 60 13.17 -8.08 -2.26
CA ALA A 60 14.25 -8.91 -2.79
C ALA A 60 14.07 -10.39 -2.38
N ARG A 61 13.33 -11.15 -3.20
CA ARG A 61 13.13 -12.59 -3.01
C ARG A 61 13.90 -13.36 -4.11
N ALA A 62 14.88 -14.14 -3.72
CA ALA A 62 15.64 -15.00 -4.62
C ALA A 62 14.85 -16.28 -4.93
N GLY A 63 14.06 -16.27 -6.00
CA GLY A 63 13.28 -17.41 -6.47
C GLY A 63 11.92 -17.53 -5.78
N GLN A 64 10.96 -18.11 -6.50
CA GLN A 64 9.57 -18.32 -6.01
C GLN A 64 9.40 -19.54 -5.10
N LYS A 65 10.48 -20.20 -4.70
CA LYS A 65 10.42 -21.33 -3.76
C LYS A 65 10.91 -20.86 -2.41
N GLU A 66 9.98 -20.61 -1.51
CA GLU A 66 10.35 -20.54 -0.10
C GLU A 66 11.01 -21.88 0.34
N PRO A 67 12.02 -21.84 1.23
CA PRO A 67 12.40 -20.71 2.07
C PRO A 67 13.77 -20.13 1.71
N TYR A 68 13.84 -19.17 0.84
CA TYR A 68 15.02 -18.33 0.80
C TYR A 68 14.79 -17.15 1.74
N PRO A 69 15.62 -16.90 2.75
CA PRO A 69 15.49 -15.70 3.56
C PRO A 69 15.57 -14.49 2.61
N PRO A 70 14.61 -13.57 2.68
CA PRO A 70 14.64 -12.38 1.83
C PRO A 70 15.91 -11.60 2.12
N THR A 71 16.57 -11.13 1.07
CA THR A 71 17.76 -10.27 1.19
C THR A 71 17.34 -8.92 1.76
N PRO A 72 17.96 -8.43 2.84
CA PRO A 72 17.64 -7.12 3.38
C PRO A 72 17.94 -6.00 2.38
N THR A 73 16.99 -5.07 2.24
CA THR A 73 17.06 -3.88 1.40
C THR A 73 16.59 -2.65 2.18
N THR A 74 16.78 -1.45 1.65
CA THR A 74 16.26 -0.24 2.29
C THR A 74 14.74 -0.22 2.22
N SER A 75 14.09 -0.04 3.38
CA SER A 75 12.64 0.07 3.50
C SER A 75 12.23 1.50 3.85
N PHE A 76 11.36 2.07 3.04
CA PHE A 76 10.73 3.38 3.23
C PHE A 76 9.38 3.26 3.91
N THR A 77 8.77 4.39 4.29
CA THR A 77 7.36 4.40 4.70
C THR A 77 6.47 3.96 3.54
N GLN A 78 5.30 3.41 3.85
CA GLN A 78 4.30 3.06 2.84
C GLN A 78 4.01 4.23 1.89
N PRO A 79 3.60 4.00 0.63
CA PRO A 79 3.32 5.07 -0.33
C PRO A 79 2.37 6.15 0.18
N ILE A 80 1.35 5.80 0.97
CA ILE A 80 0.48 6.78 1.63
C ILE A 80 1.26 7.72 2.57
N GLY A 81 2.28 7.21 3.28
CA GLY A 81 3.19 8.00 4.10
C GLY A 81 4.21 8.78 3.27
N MET A 82 4.65 8.25 2.12
CA MET A 82 5.45 9.00 1.16
C MET A 82 4.67 10.22 0.65
N ALA A 83 3.40 10.02 0.28
CA ALA A 83 2.53 11.11 -0.18
C ALA A 83 2.35 12.21 0.88
N ALA A 84 2.30 11.83 2.16
CA ALA A 84 2.17 12.77 3.27
C ALA A 84 3.35 13.75 3.38
N THR A 85 4.50 13.47 2.78
CA THR A 85 5.64 14.38 2.75
C THR A 85 5.40 15.60 1.84
N PHE A 86 4.60 15.48 0.78
CA PHE A 86 4.45 16.49 -0.27
C PHE A 86 5.81 16.98 -0.79
N ASP A 87 6.84 16.11 -0.77
CA ASP A 87 8.20 16.41 -1.24
C ASP A 87 8.57 15.52 -2.44
N ARG A 88 8.40 16.06 -3.64
CA ARG A 88 8.69 15.37 -4.89
C ARG A 88 10.16 14.97 -5.03
N GLU A 89 11.08 15.81 -4.55
CA GLU A 89 12.51 15.49 -4.66
C GLU A 89 12.90 14.34 -3.72
N LEU A 90 12.37 14.32 -2.50
CA LEU A 90 12.60 13.22 -1.57
C LEU A 90 12.05 11.90 -2.12
N ILE A 91 10.86 11.92 -2.73
CA ILE A 91 10.27 10.75 -3.38
C ILE A 91 11.10 10.30 -4.58
N ARG A 92 11.61 11.23 -5.40
CA ARG A 92 12.52 10.90 -6.51
C ARG A 92 13.79 10.18 -6.00
N ARG A 93 14.36 10.65 -4.89
CA ARG A 93 15.52 9.99 -4.26
C ARG A 93 15.19 8.61 -3.71
N ALA A 94 13.99 8.40 -3.16
CA ALA A 94 13.54 7.06 -2.76
C ALA A 94 13.42 6.12 -3.96
N GLY A 95 12.87 6.62 -5.07
CA GLY A 95 12.85 5.88 -6.34
C GLY A 95 14.26 5.52 -6.83
N ASP A 96 15.19 6.47 -6.77
CA ASP A 96 16.59 6.23 -7.15
C ASP A 96 17.25 5.11 -6.31
N VAL A 97 17.06 5.14 -4.99
CA VAL A 97 17.54 4.06 -4.11
C VAL A 97 16.88 2.73 -4.47
N THR A 98 15.55 2.70 -4.62
CA THR A 98 14.82 1.47 -4.96
C THR A 98 15.30 0.89 -6.29
N GLY A 99 15.46 1.72 -7.32
CA GLY A 99 15.95 1.28 -8.62
C GLY A 99 17.39 0.74 -8.60
N LYS A 100 18.29 1.38 -7.85
CA LYS A 100 19.68 0.91 -7.65
C LYS A 100 19.73 -0.43 -6.94
N GLU A 101 19.03 -0.54 -5.81
CA GLU A 101 19.01 -1.78 -5.02
C GLU A 101 18.35 -2.93 -5.79
N ALA A 102 17.28 -2.65 -6.55
CA ALA A 102 16.65 -3.63 -7.41
C ALA A 102 17.61 -4.19 -8.46
N ARG A 103 18.28 -3.28 -9.16
CA ARG A 103 19.25 -3.68 -10.21
C ARG A 103 20.46 -4.44 -9.63
N ALA A 104 21.01 -3.96 -8.51
CA ALA A 104 22.11 -4.61 -7.80
C ALA A 104 21.75 -6.04 -7.37
N PHE A 105 20.56 -6.22 -6.78
CA PHE A 105 20.07 -7.53 -6.38
C PHE A 105 19.92 -8.49 -7.58
N GLU A 106 19.31 -8.03 -8.66
CA GLU A 106 19.09 -8.86 -9.84
C GLU A 106 20.37 -9.24 -10.56
N ASN A 107 21.32 -8.31 -10.64
CA ASN A 107 22.66 -8.61 -11.15
C ASN A 107 23.34 -9.70 -10.30
N ALA A 108 23.25 -9.61 -8.97
CA ALA A 108 23.84 -10.56 -8.04
C ALA A 108 23.23 -11.97 -8.14
N VAL A 109 21.91 -12.07 -8.39
CA VAL A 109 21.23 -13.38 -8.54
C VAL A 109 21.15 -13.87 -9.99
N GLY A 110 21.70 -13.11 -10.94
CA GLY A 110 21.72 -13.46 -12.36
C GLY A 110 20.35 -13.45 -13.04
N LYS A 111 19.39 -12.65 -12.53
CA LYS A 111 18.08 -12.47 -13.14
C LYS A 111 18.13 -11.40 -14.23
N SER A 112 17.28 -11.55 -15.24
CA SER A 112 17.16 -10.62 -16.35
C SER A 112 15.92 -9.71 -16.29
N GLY A 113 15.00 -9.93 -15.33
CA GLY A 113 13.78 -9.14 -15.23
C GLY A 113 14.01 -7.88 -14.40
N HIS A 114 14.05 -6.72 -15.05
CA HIS A 114 14.28 -5.43 -14.38
C HIS A 114 13.03 -4.55 -14.32
N GLY A 115 11.86 -5.04 -14.75
CA GLY A 115 10.57 -4.37 -14.54
C GLY A 115 10.08 -4.56 -13.10
N ARG A 116 9.57 -3.48 -12.49
CA ARG A 116 8.97 -3.48 -11.16
C ARG A 116 7.49 -3.20 -11.25
N LEU A 117 6.67 -4.03 -10.58
CA LEU A 117 5.22 -3.91 -10.54
C LEU A 117 4.83 -2.82 -9.54
N CYS A 118 5.24 -1.61 -9.82
CA CYS A 118 5.00 -0.40 -9.03
C CYS A 118 5.25 0.88 -9.86
N PRO A 119 4.76 2.05 -9.40
CA PRO A 119 3.96 2.31 -8.22
C PRO A 119 2.48 1.91 -8.39
N THR A 120 1.79 1.69 -7.25
CA THR A 120 0.32 1.61 -7.22
C THR A 120 -0.23 3.04 -7.28
N ILE A 121 -0.99 3.36 -8.32
CA ILE A 121 -1.55 4.69 -8.56
C ILE A 121 -3.08 4.72 -8.57
N ASP A 122 -3.69 3.62 -8.14
CA ASP A 122 -5.10 3.58 -7.78
C ASP A 122 -5.39 4.63 -6.72
N LEU A 123 -6.48 5.37 -6.90
CA LEU A 123 -6.84 6.44 -5.99
C LEU A 123 -7.52 5.89 -4.73
N CYS A 124 -7.10 6.36 -3.57
CA CYS A 124 -7.69 6.04 -2.27
C CYS A 124 -9.07 6.70 -2.14
N ARG A 125 -10.00 6.33 -3.02
CA ARG A 125 -11.34 6.90 -3.19
C ARG A 125 -12.19 6.74 -1.93
N ASP A 126 -12.04 5.61 -1.26
CA ASP A 126 -12.78 5.25 -0.05
C ASP A 126 -11.80 4.90 1.08
N PRO A 127 -11.97 5.46 2.30
CA PRO A 127 -11.05 5.19 3.42
C PRO A 127 -11.10 3.76 3.94
N ARG A 128 -12.05 2.95 3.47
CA ARG A 128 -12.17 1.52 3.79
C ARG A 128 -11.39 0.61 2.85
N TRP A 129 -10.90 1.13 1.72
CA TRP A 129 -10.18 0.32 0.76
C TRP A 129 -8.94 -0.35 1.37
N GLY A 130 -8.82 -1.66 1.17
CA GLY A 130 -7.79 -2.51 1.78
C GLY A 130 -6.37 -2.15 1.39
N ARG A 131 -6.13 -1.70 0.15
CA ARG A 131 -4.80 -1.35 -0.38
C ARG A 131 -4.50 0.16 -0.32
N THR A 132 -5.23 0.92 0.50
CA THR A 132 -4.95 2.35 0.73
C THR A 132 -3.47 2.62 1.05
N GLU A 133 -2.81 1.72 1.77
CA GLU A 133 -1.39 1.84 2.13
C GLU A 133 -0.46 1.92 0.92
N GLU A 134 -0.80 1.24 -0.18
CA GLU A 134 -0.01 1.20 -1.41
C GLU A 134 -0.20 2.42 -2.30
N GLY A 135 -1.27 3.21 -2.08
CA GLY A 135 -1.62 4.38 -2.88
C GLY A 135 -1.01 5.68 -2.35
N TYR A 136 -1.08 6.74 -3.16
CA TYR A 136 -0.57 8.07 -2.81
C TYR A 136 -1.68 9.04 -2.37
N GLY A 137 -2.86 8.54 -2.04
CA GLY A 137 -3.98 9.32 -1.53
C GLY A 137 -5.18 9.42 -2.46
N GLU A 138 -6.12 10.31 -2.09
CA GLU A 138 -7.40 10.45 -2.79
C GLU A 138 -7.36 11.45 -3.96
N ASP A 139 -6.29 12.23 -4.09
CA ASP A 139 -6.21 13.29 -5.09
C ASP A 139 -5.40 12.87 -6.33
N PRO A 140 -5.97 12.98 -7.54
CA PRO A 140 -5.30 12.59 -8.78
C PRO A 140 -4.02 13.38 -9.09
N TYR A 141 -3.98 14.67 -8.74
CA TYR A 141 -2.81 15.52 -8.97
C TYR A 141 -1.67 15.14 -8.04
N LEU A 142 -1.95 15.01 -6.74
CA LEU A 142 -0.95 14.56 -5.76
C LEU A 142 -0.39 13.19 -6.13
N THR A 143 -1.27 12.21 -6.36
CA THR A 143 -0.89 10.84 -6.74
C THR A 143 -0.03 10.85 -8.00
N GLY A 144 -0.47 11.53 -9.05
CA GLY A 144 0.26 11.60 -10.31
C GLY A 144 1.63 12.26 -10.19
N LYS A 145 1.76 13.37 -9.44
CA LYS A 145 3.03 14.10 -9.29
C LYS A 145 4.03 13.35 -8.38
N MET A 146 3.56 12.74 -7.30
CA MET A 146 4.42 11.96 -6.39
C MET A 146 4.89 10.68 -7.06
N ALA A 147 3.98 9.92 -7.68
CA ALA A 147 4.34 8.71 -8.41
C ALA A 147 5.27 9.00 -9.60
N SER A 148 5.05 10.09 -10.36
CA SER A 148 5.96 10.49 -11.44
C SER A 148 7.38 10.75 -10.93
N ALA A 149 7.52 11.39 -9.78
CA ALA A 149 8.84 11.63 -9.18
C ALA A 149 9.52 10.31 -8.78
N TYR A 150 8.77 9.37 -8.18
CA TYR A 150 9.27 8.03 -7.85
C TYR A 150 9.76 7.27 -9.08
N ILE A 151 8.95 7.27 -10.15
CA ILE A 151 9.26 6.63 -11.42
C ILE A 151 10.55 7.20 -12.03
N GLN A 152 10.67 8.53 -12.10
CA GLN A 152 11.88 9.19 -12.63
C GLN A 152 13.14 8.77 -11.89
N GLY A 153 13.07 8.70 -10.55
CA GLY A 153 14.18 8.21 -9.74
C GLY A 153 14.50 6.75 -10.01
N MET A 154 13.48 5.89 -10.05
CA MET A 154 13.64 4.44 -10.20
C MET A 154 14.18 4.06 -11.58
N GLN A 155 13.62 4.63 -12.65
CA GLN A 155 13.97 4.32 -14.03
C GLN A 155 15.34 4.88 -14.42
N ASP A 156 15.70 6.09 -13.97
CA ASP A 156 16.97 6.74 -14.29
C ASP A 156 17.30 6.65 -15.80
N GLU A 157 16.37 7.17 -16.62
CA GLU A 157 16.47 7.08 -18.09
C GLU A 157 17.72 7.80 -18.63
N HIS A 158 18.37 7.21 -19.64
CA HIS A 158 19.51 7.82 -20.35
C HIS A 158 19.59 7.32 -21.80
N ASN A 159 20.38 8.02 -22.62
CA ASN A 159 20.68 7.57 -23.97
C ASN A 159 21.72 6.44 -23.94
N ARG A 160 21.58 5.46 -24.83
CA ARG A 160 22.49 4.30 -24.94
C ARG A 160 23.95 4.70 -25.13
N ASP A 161 24.22 5.80 -25.79
CA ASP A 161 25.57 6.34 -26.02
C ASP A 161 26.08 7.18 -24.83
N GLY A 162 25.32 7.27 -23.73
CA GLY A 162 25.67 8.07 -22.56
C GLY A 162 25.49 9.60 -22.75
N SER A 163 24.95 10.05 -23.88
CA SER A 163 24.63 11.47 -24.05
C SER A 163 23.46 11.89 -23.14
N PRO A 164 23.46 13.15 -22.65
CA PRO A 164 22.39 13.62 -21.78
C PRO A 164 21.06 13.72 -22.54
N LEU A 165 19.96 13.43 -21.84
CA LEU A 165 18.61 13.65 -22.34
C LEU A 165 18.29 15.14 -22.42
N ARG A 166 17.55 15.55 -23.45
CA ARG A 166 16.96 16.87 -23.51
C ARG A 166 15.69 16.93 -22.65
N PRO A 167 15.29 18.09 -22.15
CA PRO A 167 14.04 18.22 -21.41
C PRO A 167 12.83 17.66 -22.19
N GLY A 168 12.12 16.71 -21.59
CA GLY A 168 10.96 16.03 -22.18
C GLY A 168 11.30 14.90 -23.18
N GLU A 169 12.58 14.58 -23.39
CA GLU A 169 13.03 13.46 -24.18
C GLU A 169 13.03 12.16 -23.34
N ARG A 170 12.62 11.03 -23.93
CA ARG A 170 12.71 9.71 -23.32
C ARG A 170 14.01 9.03 -23.70
N GLY A 171 14.67 8.41 -22.70
CA GLY A 171 15.88 7.66 -22.91
C GLY A 171 15.69 6.33 -23.65
N ASP A 172 16.81 5.81 -24.20
CA ASP A 172 16.86 4.50 -24.85
C ASP A 172 17.06 3.36 -23.84
N ARG A 173 17.60 3.67 -22.67
CA ARG A 173 17.92 2.71 -21.61
C ARG A 173 17.32 3.16 -20.29
N ILE A 174 16.95 2.19 -19.48
CA ILE A 174 16.41 2.35 -18.13
C ILE A 174 17.13 1.40 -17.16
N ARG A 175 17.28 1.84 -15.92
CA ARG A 175 17.83 1.02 -14.85
C ARG A 175 16.87 -0.08 -14.43
N THR A 176 15.60 0.30 -14.18
CA THR A 176 14.48 -0.60 -13.92
C THR A 176 13.23 -0.02 -14.58
N GLY A 177 12.33 -0.85 -15.12
CA GLY A 177 11.06 -0.38 -15.71
C GLY A 177 9.98 -0.24 -14.65
N ALA A 178 9.31 0.92 -14.57
CA ALA A 178 8.12 1.10 -13.74
C ALA A 178 6.87 0.59 -14.47
N VAL A 179 6.13 -0.31 -13.85
CA VAL A 179 4.85 -0.84 -14.33
C VAL A 179 3.75 -0.33 -13.42
N LEU A 180 2.99 0.66 -13.90
CA LEU A 180 1.88 1.27 -13.16
C LEU A 180 0.80 0.25 -12.86
N LYS A 181 0.19 0.30 -11.68
CA LYS A 181 -0.91 -0.59 -11.34
C LYS A 181 -2.00 0.11 -10.56
N HIS A 182 -3.24 -0.32 -10.69
CA HIS A 182 -3.81 -1.28 -11.63
C HIS A 182 -4.80 -0.54 -12.52
N PHE A 183 -4.74 -0.69 -13.81
CA PHE A 183 -5.52 0.11 -14.76
C PHE A 183 -6.94 -0.43 -14.94
N TYR A 184 -7.95 0.32 -14.51
CA TYR A 184 -8.18 1.41 -13.55
C TYR A 184 -9.45 1.10 -12.73
N ALA A 185 -9.81 1.96 -11.75
CA ALA A 185 -10.98 1.80 -10.88
C ALA A 185 -10.93 0.49 -10.06
N ASN A 186 -9.72 0.05 -9.66
CA ASN A 186 -9.46 -1.12 -8.82
C ASN A 186 -9.15 -0.68 -7.38
N ASN A 187 -10.10 0.01 -6.76
CA ASN A 187 -9.94 0.57 -5.42
C ASN A 187 -11.01 0.10 -4.44
N GLN A 188 -11.28 -1.21 -4.50
CA GLN A 188 -11.96 -2.04 -3.51
C GLN A 188 -11.46 -3.48 -3.65
N GLU A 189 -11.37 -4.20 -2.54
CA GLU A 189 -10.89 -5.58 -2.53
C GLU A 189 -12.03 -6.59 -2.56
N TRP A 190 -13.17 -6.25 -1.99
CA TRP A 190 -14.33 -7.10 -2.05
C TRP A 190 -14.78 -7.32 -3.50
N HIS A 191 -14.90 -8.58 -3.87
CA HIS A 191 -15.30 -9.02 -5.21
C HIS A 191 -14.38 -8.54 -6.35
N ARG A 192 -13.12 -8.15 -6.03
CA ARG A 192 -12.19 -7.55 -7.00
C ARG A 192 -11.99 -8.37 -8.27
N CYS A 193 -12.07 -9.72 -8.18
CA CYS A 193 -11.86 -10.62 -9.32
C CYS A 193 -13.05 -10.75 -10.27
N PHE A 194 -14.20 -10.13 -9.96
CA PHE A 194 -15.40 -10.17 -10.80
C PHE A 194 -16.36 -9.00 -10.55
N GLY A 195 -15.99 -8.08 -9.67
CA GLY A 195 -16.74 -6.86 -9.40
C GLY A 195 -16.70 -5.91 -10.57
N ASN A 196 -17.80 -5.19 -10.80
CA ASN A 196 -17.90 -4.18 -11.84
C ASN A 196 -17.81 -2.77 -11.25
N ALA A 197 -16.95 -1.95 -11.82
CA ALA A 197 -16.87 -0.52 -11.54
C ALA A 197 -17.68 0.25 -12.61
N ASP A 198 -18.85 0.77 -12.23
CA ASP A 198 -19.65 1.64 -13.10
C ASP A 198 -19.11 3.06 -13.05
N VAL A 199 -18.28 3.42 -14.03
CA VAL A 199 -17.56 4.69 -14.08
C VAL A 199 -18.07 5.54 -15.24
N SER A 200 -18.65 6.71 -14.95
CA SER A 200 -19.04 7.67 -15.98
C SER A 200 -17.82 8.22 -16.73
N ASP A 201 -18.00 8.64 -17.99
CA ASP A 201 -16.92 9.26 -18.78
C ASP A 201 -16.29 10.45 -18.07
N LYS A 202 -17.07 11.18 -17.31
CA LYS A 202 -16.60 12.33 -16.54
C LYS A 202 -15.68 11.90 -15.37
N ILE A 203 -16.13 10.95 -14.55
CA ILE A 203 -15.30 10.44 -13.45
C ILE A 203 -14.05 9.73 -13.99
N LYS A 204 -14.20 8.97 -15.06
CA LYS A 204 -13.06 8.36 -15.77
C LYS A 204 -12.02 9.41 -16.16
N ALA A 205 -12.45 10.47 -16.88
CA ALA A 205 -11.51 11.46 -17.42
C ALA A 205 -10.96 12.43 -16.38
N ASP A 206 -11.76 12.85 -15.37
CA ASP A 206 -11.40 13.90 -14.41
C ASP A 206 -10.81 13.34 -13.11
N TYR A 207 -10.89 12.01 -12.91
CA TYR A 207 -10.46 11.37 -11.68
C TYR A 207 -9.61 10.11 -11.94
N GLU A 208 -10.18 9.03 -12.44
CA GLU A 208 -9.52 7.72 -12.52
C GLU A 208 -8.29 7.72 -13.44
N LEU A 209 -8.34 8.36 -14.60
CA LEU A 209 -7.25 8.36 -15.58
C LEU A 209 -6.19 9.45 -15.36
N GLU A 210 -6.44 10.44 -14.52
CA GLU A 210 -5.49 11.55 -14.33
C GLU A 210 -4.13 11.12 -13.74
N PRO A 211 -4.03 10.23 -12.74
CA PRO A 211 -2.73 9.76 -12.28
C PRO A 211 -1.92 9.07 -13.37
N TYR A 212 -2.58 8.28 -14.23
CA TYR A 212 -1.92 7.59 -15.36
C TYR A 212 -1.37 8.59 -16.36
N ARG A 213 -2.10 9.68 -16.64
CA ARG A 213 -1.64 10.73 -17.53
C ARG A 213 -0.34 11.36 -17.04
N TYR A 214 -0.27 11.73 -15.75
CA TYR A 214 0.96 12.29 -15.17
C TYR A 214 2.10 11.27 -15.19
N CYS A 215 1.86 10.05 -14.75
CA CYS A 215 2.89 9.01 -14.71
C CYS A 215 3.43 8.66 -16.10
N ALA A 216 2.58 8.66 -17.13
CA ALA A 216 2.99 8.40 -18.51
C ALA A 216 3.75 9.59 -19.11
N GLN A 217 3.22 10.82 -18.98
CA GLN A 217 3.75 12.00 -19.70
C GLN A 217 4.87 12.73 -18.94
N GLU A 218 4.85 12.73 -17.61
CA GLU A 218 5.87 13.37 -16.78
C GLU A 218 6.82 12.33 -16.16
N GLY A 219 6.27 11.22 -15.63
CA GLY A 219 7.04 10.14 -15.02
C GLY A 219 7.78 9.28 -16.04
N HIS A 220 7.32 9.24 -17.28
CA HIS A 220 7.78 8.36 -18.35
C HIS A 220 7.66 6.87 -18.00
N ALA A 221 6.64 6.49 -17.23
CA ALA A 221 6.43 5.08 -16.88
C ALA A 221 6.56 4.17 -18.10
N GLU A 222 7.28 3.06 -17.94
CA GLU A 222 7.55 2.14 -19.04
C GLU A 222 6.35 1.28 -19.36
N GLY A 223 5.67 0.78 -18.32
CA GLY A 223 4.57 -0.14 -18.48
C GLY A 223 3.35 0.18 -17.63
N VAL A 224 2.31 -0.62 -17.88
CA VAL A 224 1.06 -0.63 -17.11
C VAL A 224 0.59 -2.07 -16.89
N MET A 225 -0.03 -2.32 -15.76
CA MET A 225 -0.71 -3.56 -15.40
C MET A 225 -2.22 -3.33 -15.43
N THR A 226 -2.97 -4.19 -16.11
CA THR A 226 -4.45 -4.18 -16.03
C THR A 226 -4.91 -4.68 -14.66
N SER A 227 -6.14 -4.38 -14.31
CA SER A 227 -6.75 -4.74 -13.04
C SER A 227 -7.69 -5.94 -13.16
N TYR A 228 -8.05 -6.54 -12.01
CA TYR A 228 -8.93 -7.70 -11.97
C TYR A 228 -10.41 -7.41 -12.26
N ASN A 229 -10.88 -6.19 -12.00
CA ASN A 229 -12.30 -5.84 -12.06
C ASN A 229 -12.82 -5.68 -13.49
N GLU A 230 -14.13 -5.72 -13.61
CA GLU A 230 -14.81 -5.19 -14.80
C GLU A 230 -14.91 -3.65 -14.69
N ILE A 231 -14.78 -2.98 -15.82
CA ILE A 231 -15.02 -1.55 -15.96
C ILE A 231 -16.18 -1.39 -16.93
N ASN A 232 -17.31 -0.87 -16.45
CA ASN A 232 -18.54 -0.77 -17.24
C ASN A 232 -18.88 -2.10 -17.92
N HIS A 233 -18.82 -3.21 -17.16
CA HIS A 233 -19.10 -4.59 -17.59
C HIS A 233 -18.12 -5.21 -18.59
N LEU A 234 -16.92 -4.64 -18.75
CA LEU A 234 -15.85 -5.20 -19.56
C LEU A 234 -14.63 -5.52 -18.66
N PRO A 235 -14.13 -6.77 -18.64
CA PRO A 235 -12.89 -7.09 -17.92
C PRO A 235 -11.75 -6.16 -18.34
N ALA A 236 -11.03 -5.61 -17.36
CA ALA A 236 -10.07 -4.52 -17.59
C ALA A 236 -8.99 -4.87 -18.63
N MET A 237 -8.53 -6.12 -18.67
CA MET A 237 -7.55 -6.57 -19.65
C MET A 237 -8.05 -6.56 -21.11
N LEU A 238 -9.37 -6.48 -21.33
CA LEU A 238 -9.99 -6.42 -22.65
C LEU A 238 -10.31 -4.98 -23.08
N ASN A 239 -10.00 -4.01 -22.22
CA ASN A 239 -10.34 -2.61 -22.47
C ASN A 239 -9.36 -1.97 -23.48
N HIS A 240 -9.88 -1.59 -24.65
CA HIS A 240 -9.09 -0.95 -25.70
C HIS A 240 -8.47 0.39 -25.30
N GLU A 241 -8.89 1.01 -24.19
CA GLU A 241 -8.22 2.21 -23.64
C GLU A 241 -6.75 1.97 -23.29
N VAL A 242 -6.34 0.72 -23.06
CA VAL A 242 -4.92 0.34 -22.91
C VAL A 242 -4.14 0.72 -24.17
N ARG A 243 -4.67 0.38 -25.36
CA ARG A 243 -4.04 0.76 -26.64
C ARG A 243 -4.25 2.24 -26.94
N ASP A 244 -5.51 2.70 -26.99
CA ASP A 244 -5.88 3.98 -27.57
C ASP A 244 -5.43 5.17 -26.71
N ILE A 245 -5.48 5.02 -25.38
CA ILE A 245 -5.14 6.08 -24.44
C ILE A 245 -3.71 5.90 -23.91
N LEU A 246 -3.41 4.75 -23.30
CA LEU A 246 -2.13 4.60 -22.61
C LEU A 246 -0.97 4.50 -23.60
N LYS A 247 -1.07 3.65 -24.63
CA LYS A 247 0.02 3.46 -25.58
C LYS A 247 0.05 4.56 -26.64
N ASP A 248 -1.03 4.70 -27.41
CA ASP A 248 -1.03 5.54 -28.61
C ASP A 248 -1.05 7.04 -28.27
N ARG A 249 -1.77 7.44 -27.23
CA ARG A 249 -1.89 8.85 -26.86
C ARG A 249 -0.85 9.30 -25.84
N TRP A 250 -0.56 8.46 -24.82
CA TRP A 250 0.31 8.86 -23.70
C TRP A 250 1.70 8.21 -23.72
N GLY A 251 1.94 7.24 -24.60
CA GLY A 251 3.28 6.70 -24.86
C GLY A 251 3.77 5.66 -23.86
N ILE A 252 2.87 4.99 -23.12
CA ILE A 252 3.20 3.77 -22.38
C ILE A 252 3.66 2.72 -23.39
N ARG A 253 4.76 2.03 -23.11
CA ARG A 253 5.40 1.14 -24.08
C ARG A 253 5.04 -0.33 -23.91
N TYR A 254 4.70 -0.76 -22.70
CA TYR A 254 4.46 -2.14 -22.35
C TYR A 254 3.19 -2.29 -21.49
N ALA A 255 2.39 -3.31 -21.75
CA ALA A 255 1.23 -3.62 -20.94
C ALA A 255 1.19 -5.09 -20.55
N ILE A 256 0.88 -5.36 -19.29
CA ILE A 256 0.81 -6.70 -18.69
C ILE A 256 -0.50 -6.84 -17.90
N THR A 257 -1.03 -8.07 -17.78
CA THR A 257 -2.14 -8.32 -16.84
C THR A 257 -1.64 -8.41 -15.40
N ASP A 258 -2.54 -8.23 -14.43
CA ASP A 258 -2.27 -8.64 -13.07
C ASP A 258 -2.17 -10.18 -12.94
N GLY A 259 -1.64 -10.65 -11.81
CA GLY A 259 -1.36 -12.06 -11.59
C GLY A 259 -2.61 -12.94 -11.58
N GLY A 260 -2.75 -13.80 -12.58
CA GLY A 260 -3.92 -14.67 -12.75
C GLY A 260 -5.13 -14.04 -13.45
N ASP A 261 -5.10 -12.74 -13.75
CA ASP A 261 -6.21 -11.99 -14.36
C ASP A 261 -6.68 -12.60 -15.68
N PHE A 262 -5.76 -13.02 -16.54
CA PHE A 262 -6.09 -13.68 -17.80
C PHE A 262 -7.00 -14.90 -17.61
N LEU A 263 -6.66 -15.78 -16.66
CA LEU A 263 -7.48 -16.97 -16.37
C LEU A 263 -8.82 -16.60 -15.74
N GLN A 264 -8.91 -15.48 -15.04
CA GLN A 264 -10.14 -15.02 -14.38
C GLN A 264 -11.22 -14.59 -15.37
N THR A 265 -10.86 -14.13 -16.58
CA THR A 265 -11.84 -13.77 -17.63
C THR A 265 -12.81 -14.91 -17.96
N VAL A 266 -12.35 -16.16 -17.84
CA VAL A 266 -13.19 -17.36 -18.01
C VAL A 266 -13.66 -17.90 -16.66
N ASN A 267 -12.76 -18.01 -15.68
CA ASN A 267 -13.02 -18.77 -14.45
C ASN A 267 -13.87 -17.99 -13.43
N PHE A 268 -13.81 -16.65 -13.44
CA PHE A 268 -14.48 -15.78 -12.46
C PHE A 268 -15.46 -14.81 -13.11
N HIS A 269 -15.05 -14.10 -14.16
CA HIS A 269 -15.96 -13.21 -14.89
C HIS A 269 -17.01 -13.96 -15.72
N HIS A 270 -16.68 -15.21 -16.12
CA HIS A 270 -17.51 -15.99 -17.07
C HIS A 270 -17.84 -15.19 -18.34
N TYR A 271 -16.90 -14.35 -18.77
CA TYR A 271 -17.08 -13.48 -19.93
C TYR A 271 -16.95 -14.24 -21.25
N TYR A 272 -16.08 -15.26 -21.27
CA TYR A 272 -15.88 -16.19 -22.38
C TYR A 272 -15.93 -17.65 -21.90
N GLU A 273 -16.15 -18.58 -22.84
CA GLU A 273 -16.15 -20.02 -22.53
C GLU A 273 -14.78 -20.69 -22.66
N SER A 274 -13.85 -20.09 -23.42
CA SER A 274 -12.47 -20.57 -23.54
C SER A 274 -11.47 -19.43 -23.40
N HIS A 275 -10.23 -19.76 -23.11
CA HIS A 275 -9.16 -18.77 -22.94
C HIS A 275 -8.57 -18.24 -24.27
N ALA A 276 -8.99 -18.80 -25.41
CA ALA A 276 -8.52 -18.34 -26.72
C ALA A 276 -9.04 -16.95 -27.08
N GLU A 277 -10.31 -16.67 -26.77
CA GLU A 277 -10.94 -15.37 -26.99
C GLU A 277 -10.27 -14.25 -26.18
N PRO A 278 -10.17 -14.36 -24.84
CA PRO A 278 -9.56 -13.28 -24.06
C PRO A 278 -8.08 -13.07 -24.38
N LEU A 279 -7.34 -14.08 -24.79
CA LEU A 279 -5.97 -13.87 -25.29
C LEU A 279 -5.97 -13.01 -26.55
N ALA A 280 -6.77 -13.37 -27.55
CA ALA A 280 -6.85 -12.64 -28.81
C ALA A 280 -7.32 -11.19 -28.61
N GLU A 281 -8.39 -11.00 -27.84
CA GLU A 281 -8.94 -9.66 -27.58
C GLU A 281 -8.03 -8.82 -26.68
N GLY A 282 -7.39 -9.39 -25.65
CA GLY A 282 -6.41 -8.69 -24.82
C GLY A 282 -5.22 -8.18 -25.62
N VAL A 283 -4.67 -9.01 -26.53
CA VAL A 283 -3.58 -8.57 -27.43
C VAL A 283 -4.06 -7.44 -28.36
N LYS A 284 -5.27 -7.52 -28.89
CA LYS A 284 -5.86 -6.44 -29.70
C LYS A 284 -6.14 -5.19 -28.88
N ALA A 285 -6.53 -5.33 -27.63
CA ALA A 285 -6.70 -4.21 -26.69
C ALA A 285 -5.36 -3.57 -26.28
N GLY A 286 -4.22 -4.20 -26.58
CA GLY A 286 -2.90 -3.63 -26.32
C GLY A 286 -2.09 -4.31 -25.22
N VAL A 287 -2.59 -5.40 -24.61
CA VAL A 287 -1.85 -6.19 -23.64
C VAL A 287 -0.77 -7.02 -24.35
N ASP A 288 0.47 -6.97 -23.88
CA ASP A 288 1.63 -7.63 -24.48
C ASP A 288 1.98 -8.95 -23.80
N ALA A 289 1.68 -9.09 -22.51
CA ALA A 289 1.97 -10.29 -21.73
C ALA A 289 0.91 -10.53 -20.64
N MET A 290 0.71 -11.80 -20.32
CA MET A 290 -0.20 -12.27 -19.26
C MET A 290 0.64 -12.72 -18.06
N LEU A 291 0.43 -12.12 -16.88
CA LEU A 291 1.13 -12.53 -15.66
C LEU A 291 0.47 -13.79 -15.08
N ASP A 292 0.57 -14.87 -15.85
CA ASP A 292 -0.03 -16.16 -15.61
C ASP A 292 0.95 -17.30 -15.85
N GLN A 293 0.54 -18.51 -15.56
CA GLN A 293 1.35 -19.70 -15.85
C GLN A 293 1.48 -19.89 -17.35
N ASN A 294 2.70 -20.14 -17.83
CA ASN A 294 3.00 -20.24 -19.25
C ASN A 294 2.19 -21.32 -19.99
N PRO A 295 1.99 -22.57 -19.50
CA PRO A 295 1.31 -23.60 -20.26
C PRO A 295 -0.14 -23.25 -20.66
N PRO A 296 -1.02 -22.73 -19.78
CA PRO A 296 -2.36 -22.28 -20.17
C PRO A 296 -2.35 -21.15 -21.20
N VAL A 297 -1.46 -20.16 -21.03
CA VAL A 297 -1.33 -19.02 -21.94
C VAL A 297 -0.86 -19.48 -23.33
N THR A 298 0.15 -20.36 -23.40
CA THR A 298 0.64 -20.96 -24.66
C THR A 298 -0.45 -21.74 -25.38
N ALA A 299 -1.23 -22.55 -24.65
CA ALA A 299 -2.34 -23.31 -25.22
C ALA A 299 -3.42 -22.38 -25.80
N ALA A 300 -3.77 -21.32 -25.07
CA ALA A 300 -4.73 -20.31 -25.52
C ALA A 300 -4.24 -19.57 -26.77
N ALA A 301 -2.95 -19.21 -26.85
CA ALA A 301 -2.36 -18.54 -28.01
C ALA A 301 -2.42 -19.42 -29.27
N ARG A 302 -2.10 -20.72 -29.12
CA ARG A 302 -2.22 -21.68 -30.22
C ARG A 302 -3.64 -21.84 -30.66
N GLU A 303 -4.59 -22.08 -29.75
CA GLU A 303 -6.01 -22.23 -30.09
C GLU A 303 -6.55 -20.97 -30.75
N ALA A 304 -6.23 -19.77 -30.24
CA ALA A 304 -6.66 -18.51 -30.84
C ALA A 304 -6.17 -18.37 -32.28
N TYR A 305 -4.92 -18.74 -32.56
CA TYR A 305 -4.36 -18.73 -33.91
C TYR A 305 -5.02 -19.77 -34.82
N GLU A 306 -5.17 -21.01 -34.37
CA GLU A 306 -5.82 -22.09 -35.15
C GLU A 306 -7.28 -21.80 -35.48
N ARG A 307 -7.99 -21.08 -34.59
CA ARG A 307 -9.37 -20.62 -34.80
C ARG A 307 -9.46 -19.34 -35.65
N GLY A 308 -8.33 -18.73 -36.00
CA GLY A 308 -8.28 -17.47 -36.73
C GLY A 308 -8.76 -16.25 -35.93
N LEU A 309 -8.77 -16.31 -34.62
CA LEU A 309 -9.10 -15.19 -33.72
C LEU A 309 -7.99 -14.15 -33.67
N ILE A 310 -6.74 -14.57 -33.87
CA ILE A 310 -5.55 -13.72 -33.91
C ILE A 310 -4.67 -14.11 -35.10
N THR A 311 -4.04 -13.13 -35.72
CA THR A 311 -3.10 -13.32 -36.82
C THR A 311 -1.64 -13.40 -36.31
N GLU A 312 -0.74 -13.99 -37.11
CA GLU A 312 0.69 -14.00 -36.78
C GLU A 312 1.26 -12.58 -36.67
N ALA A 313 0.76 -11.62 -37.44
CA ALA A 313 1.19 -10.23 -37.37
C ALA A 313 0.84 -9.56 -36.02
N GLU A 314 -0.33 -9.87 -35.43
CA GLU A 314 -0.74 -9.39 -34.12
C GLU A 314 0.10 -10.05 -33.01
N LEU A 315 0.36 -11.37 -33.10
CA LEU A 315 1.29 -12.06 -32.22
C LEU A 315 2.70 -11.42 -32.27
N ASP A 316 3.20 -11.18 -33.46
CA ASP A 316 4.50 -10.55 -33.71
C ASP A 316 4.58 -9.15 -33.10
N GLY A 317 3.48 -8.38 -33.13
CA GLY A 317 3.42 -7.04 -32.55
C GLY A 317 3.66 -7.05 -31.04
N ALA A 318 2.97 -7.90 -30.30
CA ALA A 318 3.11 -8.02 -28.83
C ALA A 318 4.50 -8.56 -28.45
N ILE A 319 5.02 -9.56 -29.19
CA ILE A 319 6.36 -10.12 -28.98
C ILE A 319 7.43 -9.03 -29.16
N LEU A 320 7.33 -8.22 -30.25
CA LEU A 320 8.26 -7.12 -30.49
C LEU A 320 8.26 -6.12 -29.33
N THR A 321 7.10 -5.79 -28.79
CA THR A 321 6.98 -4.92 -27.63
C THR A 321 7.74 -5.49 -26.42
N SER A 322 7.52 -6.76 -26.10
CA SER A 322 8.23 -7.44 -25.00
C SER A 322 9.74 -7.49 -25.22
N VAL A 323 10.20 -7.75 -26.45
CA VAL A 323 11.64 -7.75 -26.79
C VAL A 323 12.23 -6.33 -26.70
N MET A 324 11.52 -5.33 -27.15
CA MET A 324 11.94 -3.92 -27.01
C MET A 324 12.08 -3.51 -25.57
N GLU A 325 11.19 -3.96 -24.69
CA GLU A 325 11.29 -3.73 -23.25
C GLU A 325 12.57 -4.34 -22.65
N LEU A 326 12.88 -5.59 -23.01
CA LEU A 326 14.13 -6.25 -22.61
C LEU A 326 15.39 -5.50 -23.11
N LEU A 327 15.35 -4.98 -24.34
CA LEU A 327 16.44 -4.19 -24.91
C LEU A 327 16.62 -2.86 -24.16
N ARG A 328 15.54 -2.18 -23.80
CA ARG A 328 15.59 -0.96 -23.00
C ARG A 328 16.17 -1.19 -21.60
N GLN A 329 15.88 -2.32 -21.00
CA GLN A 329 16.48 -2.75 -19.73
C GLN A 329 17.97 -3.17 -19.89
N GLY A 330 18.49 -3.21 -21.11
CA GLY A 330 19.86 -3.60 -21.41
C GLY A 330 20.16 -5.09 -21.27
N VAL A 331 19.13 -5.96 -21.27
CA VAL A 331 19.26 -7.42 -21.03
C VAL A 331 20.17 -8.09 -22.07
N PHE A 332 20.17 -7.58 -23.29
CA PHE A 332 20.99 -8.10 -24.41
C PHE A 332 22.22 -7.23 -24.71
N ASP A 333 22.52 -6.24 -23.88
CA ASP A 333 23.69 -5.40 -24.07
C ASP A 333 24.87 -5.97 -23.27
N PRO A 334 26.02 -6.25 -23.91
CA PRO A 334 27.19 -6.85 -23.24
C PRO A 334 27.83 -5.88 -22.23
N GLU A 335 27.64 -4.58 -22.40
CA GLU A 335 28.12 -3.50 -21.55
C GLU A 335 26.95 -2.63 -21.12
N ALA A 336 25.93 -3.26 -20.51
CA ALA A 336 24.78 -2.53 -20.01
C ALA A 336 25.22 -1.49 -18.97
N PRO A 337 24.69 -0.24 -19.03
CA PRO A 337 25.14 0.88 -18.19
C PRO A 337 24.94 0.71 -16.69
N TYR A 338 24.28 -0.35 -16.28
CA TYR A 338 24.03 -0.67 -14.86
C TYR A 338 24.60 -2.04 -14.47
N ALA A 339 25.46 -2.63 -15.31
CA ALA A 339 26.06 -3.95 -15.04
C ALA A 339 27.04 -3.95 -13.86
N GLU A 340 27.57 -2.78 -13.52
CA GLU A 340 28.50 -2.58 -12.41
C GLU A 340 27.82 -2.55 -11.02
N LEU A 341 26.49 -2.35 -10.96
CA LEU A 341 25.76 -2.35 -9.70
C LEU A 341 25.78 -3.74 -9.07
N ASP A 342 26.17 -3.81 -7.81
CA ASP A 342 26.26 -5.05 -7.05
C ASP A 342 25.70 -4.89 -5.61
N MET A 343 25.82 -5.92 -4.80
CA MET A 343 25.30 -5.91 -3.42
C MET A 343 25.96 -4.88 -2.50
N ALA A 344 27.07 -4.26 -2.88
CA ALA A 344 27.66 -3.14 -2.14
C ALA A 344 26.85 -1.83 -2.31
N ASP A 345 26.03 -1.76 -3.35
CA ASP A 345 25.13 -0.64 -3.60
C ASP A 345 23.81 -0.75 -2.81
N VAL A 346 23.57 -1.87 -2.13
CA VAL A 346 22.36 -2.09 -1.29
C VAL A 346 22.63 -1.60 0.13
N GLY A 347 21.70 -0.80 0.66
CA GLY A 347 21.75 -0.33 2.05
C GLY A 347 22.86 0.67 2.33
N THR A 348 23.22 1.47 1.35
CA THR A 348 24.27 2.51 1.48
C THR A 348 23.90 3.55 2.55
N ASP A 349 24.88 4.32 3.01
CA ASP A 349 24.63 5.41 3.96
C ASP A 349 23.71 6.50 3.36
N GLU A 350 23.74 6.69 2.04
CA GLU A 350 22.81 7.58 1.36
C GLU A 350 21.39 7.02 1.41
N ALA A 351 21.17 5.75 1.13
CA ALA A 351 19.88 5.08 1.23
C ALA A 351 19.27 5.19 2.63
N LYS A 352 20.09 4.97 3.68
CA LYS A 352 19.67 5.14 5.07
C LYS A 352 19.29 6.59 5.40
N ARG A 353 20.05 7.58 4.87
CA ARG A 353 19.70 9.00 5.06
C ARG A 353 18.37 9.36 4.39
N VAL A 354 18.09 8.83 3.21
CA VAL A 354 16.81 9.05 2.51
C VAL A 354 15.65 8.44 3.31
N SER A 355 15.81 7.19 3.80
CA SER A 355 14.80 6.52 4.65
C SER A 355 14.52 7.31 5.94
N LEU A 356 15.57 7.71 6.66
CA LEU A 356 15.41 8.49 7.87
C LEU A 356 14.73 9.84 7.62
N ARG A 357 15.13 10.56 6.58
CA ARG A 357 14.53 11.84 6.22
C ARG A 357 13.06 11.68 5.87
N MET A 358 12.71 10.67 5.07
CA MET A 358 11.33 10.37 4.71
C MET A 358 10.48 10.07 5.95
N SER A 359 11.00 9.27 6.88
CA SER A 359 10.31 8.98 8.14
C SER A 359 10.10 10.22 9.01
N MET A 360 11.03 11.19 8.98
CA MET A 360 10.89 12.47 9.68
C MET A 360 9.85 13.37 9.00
N GLU A 361 9.88 13.48 7.67
CA GLU A 361 9.03 14.39 6.91
C GLU A 361 7.58 13.92 6.76
N SER A 362 7.32 12.62 6.93
CA SER A 362 5.97 12.03 6.88
C SER A 362 5.17 12.19 8.18
N ASN A 363 5.74 12.73 9.24
CA ASN A 363 4.99 12.97 10.49
C ASN A 363 3.94 14.06 10.30
N ILE A 364 2.67 13.72 10.61
CA ILE A 364 1.52 14.62 10.49
C ILE A 364 1.03 14.97 11.90
N LEU A 365 1.09 16.23 12.28
CA LEU A 365 0.55 16.74 13.54
C LEU A 365 -0.91 17.12 13.34
N LEU A 366 -1.85 16.34 13.90
CA LEU A 366 -3.28 16.61 13.76
C LEU A 366 -3.82 17.57 14.83
N LYS A 367 -3.24 17.53 16.02
CA LYS A 367 -3.67 18.34 17.16
C LYS A 367 -2.45 18.68 18.04
N ASN A 368 -2.40 19.91 18.57
CA ASN A 368 -1.36 20.34 19.53
C ASN A 368 -1.85 21.54 20.34
N GLU A 369 -2.72 21.27 21.32
CA GLU A 369 -3.29 22.32 22.20
C GLU A 369 -2.21 22.85 23.15
N ASP A 370 -2.20 24.15 23.35
CA ASP A 370 -1.28 24.86 24.25
C ASP A 370 0.20 24.49 24.07
N HIS A 371 0.60 24.12 22.85
CA HIS A 371 1.95 23.65 22.53
C HIS A 371 2.38 22.47 23.41
N PHE A 372 1.49 21.49 23.62
CA PHE A 372 1.74 20.31 24.45
C PHE A 372 2.95 19.48 23.94
N LEU A 373 3.10 19.37 22.63
CA LEU A 373 4.31 18.88 21.97
C LEU A 373 5.15 20.08 21.46
N PRO A 374 6.49 19.97 21.37
CA PRO A 374 7.29 18.78 21.67
C PRO A 374 7.51 18.59 23.17
N PHE A 375 7.86 17.35 23.56
CA PHE A 375 8.31 17.03 24.92
C PHE A 375 9.76 17.46 25.14
N GLY A 376 10.08 17.87 26.37
CA GLY A 376 11.44 18.12 26.80
C GLY A 376 12.20 16.80 27.05
N LYS A 377 13.48 16.75 26.74
CA LYS A 377 14.34 15.57 27.04
C LYS A 377 14.45 15.24 28.53
N GLN A 378 14.02 16.15 29.41
CA GLN A 378 13.99 15.99 30.85
C GLN A 378 12.62 15.62 31.41
N ASP A 379 11.60 15.55 30.55
CA ASP A 379 10.26 15.15 30.99
C ASP A 379 10.28 13.67 31.40
N ASP A 380 9.56 13.35 32.46
CA ASP A 380 9.32 11.97 32.87
C ASP A 380 8.18 11.40 32.02
N ILE A 381 8.53 10.55 31.06
CA ILE A 381 7.63 10.06 30.03
C ILE A 381 7.38 8.56 30.21
N ALA A 382 6.11 8.15 30.28
CA ALA A 382 5.70 6.76 30.10
C ALA A 382 5.22 6.53 28.66
N LEU A 383 5.60 5.39 28.09
CA LEU A 383 5.16 4.93 26.77
C LEU A 383 4.18 3.78 26.93
N ILE A 384 2.98 3.92 26.37
CA ILE A 384 1.90 2.93 26.52
C ILE A 384 1.32 2.62 25.14
N GLY A 385 0.98 1.36 24.90
CA GLY A 385 0.20 0.94 23.75
C GLY A 385 0.79 -0.23 22.95
N PRO A 386 -0.07 -0.96 22.23
CA PRO A 386 0.26 -2.23 21.59
C PRO A 386 1.26 -2.10 20.44
N VAL A 387 1.31 -0.95 19.77
CA VAL A 387 2.19 -0.72 18.63
C VAL A 387 3.49 0.03 18.98
N ALA A 388 3.62 0.48 20.23
CA ALA A 388 4.76 1.30 20.69
C ALA A 388 6.13 0.62 20.54
N ASN A 389 6.19 -0.69 20.71
CA ASN A 389 7.40 -1.49 20.58
C ASN A 389 7.24 -2.61 19.54
N LYS A 390 6.51 -2.31 18.48
CA LYS A 390 6.30 -3.23 17.35
C LYS A 390 6.68 -2.53 16.05
N TRP A 391 7.12 -3.31 15.09
CA TRP A 391 7.28 -2.97 13.70
C TRP A 391 6.66 -4.12 12.90
N TYR A 392 5.80 -3.82 11.95
CA TYR A 392 5.11 -4.84 11.17
C TYR A 392 5.54 -4.76 9.72
N MET A 393 5.87 -5.90 9.13
CA MET A 393 6.10 -6.05 7.70
C MET A 393 4.76 -6.14 6.99
N ASP A 394 4.64 -5.47 5.87
CA ASP A 394 3.51 -5.59 4.95
C ASP A 394 3.82 -6.56 3.80
N TRP A 395 2.81 -6.89 3.01
CA TRP A 395 2.97 -7.90 1.96
C TRP A 395 3.93 -7.46 0.85
N TYR A 396 3.89 -6.19 0.44
CA TYR A 396 4.73 -5.66 -0.65
C TYR A 396 6.05 -5.07 -0.16
N GLY A 397 6.28 -5.03 1.12
CA GLY A 397 7.55 -4.65 1.73
C GLY A 397 8.63 -5.72 1.57
N GLY A 398 9.88 -5.29 1.44
CA GLY A 398 11.05 -6.13 1.57
C GLY A 398 11.44 -6.32 3.03
N LYS A 399 12.35 -7.28 3.30
CA LYS A 399 13.00 -7.36 4.61
C LYS A 399 13.86 -6.10 4.80
N PRO A 400 13.64 -5.30 5.85
CA PRO A 400 14.43 -4.10 6.06
C PRO A 400 15.85 -4.45 6.55
N LEU A 401 16.78 -3.51 6.36
CA LEU A 401 18.15 -3.63 6.87
C LEU A 401 18.19 -3.69 8.40
N TYR A 402 17.29 -2.94 9.02
CA TYR A 402 17.06 -2.88 10.46
C TYR A 402 15.65 -2.34 10.71
N GLN A 403 15.19 -2.44 11.94
CA GLN A 403 13.87 -1.97 12.35
C GLN A 403 14.02 -1.12 13.63
N VAL A 404 13.43 0.07 13.61
CA VAL A 404 13.41 0.93 14.77
C VAL A 404 11.96 1.18 15.21
N THR A 405 11.60 0.62 16.38
CA THR A 405 10.29 0.86 17.01
C THR A 405 10.27 2.25 17.66
N LEU A 406 9.08 2.78 17.95
CA LEU A 406 8.95 4.06 18.65
C LEU A 406 9.69 4.04 20.00
N LYS A 407 9.56 2.93 20.76
CA LYS A 407 10.29 2.73 22.01
C LYS A 407 11.81 2.87 21.82
N ALA A 408 12.37 2.12 20.87
CA ALA A 408 13.80 2.15 20.58
C ALA A 408 14.28 3.55 20.11
N GLY A 409 13.47 4.23 19.30
CA GLY A 409 13.74 5.59 18.84
C GLY A 409 13.80 6.62 19.98
N LEU A 410 12.87 6.53 20.94
CA LEU A 410 12.84 7.38 22.12
C LEU A 410 14.03 7.08 23.03
N GLU A 411 14.27 5.82 23.39
CA GLU A 411 15.38 5.42 24.29
C GLU A 411 16.74 5.86 23.75
N LYS A 412 16.95 5.74 22.44
CA LYS A 412 18.18 6.22 21.79
C LYS A 412 18.41 7.72 21.97
N ARG A 413 17.35 8.53 21.92
CA ARG A 413 17.44 10.01 22.01
C ARG A 413 17.49 10.52 23.44
N LEU A 414 16.77 9.84 24.33
CA LEU A 414 16.75 10.18 25.77
C LEU A 414 17.96 9.64 26.51
N HIS A 415 18.67 8.66 25.95
CA HIS A 415 19.84 7.98 26.57
C HIS A 415 19.51 7.22 27.85
N HIS A 416 18.23 6.82 28.02
CA HIS A 416 17.79 5.96 29.13
C HIS A 416 16.58 5.14 28.71
N PRO A 417 16.31 4.00 29.40
CA PRO A 417 15.10 3.23 29.18
C PRO A 417 13.84 4.07 29.44
N VAL A 418 12.81 3.88 28.61
CA VAL A 418 11.50 4.52 28.79
C VAL A 418 10.56 3.51 29.46
N PRO A 419 9.93 3.84 30.60
CA PRO A 419 8.89 3.00 31.21
C PRO A 419 7.80 2.65 30.18
N TYR A 420 7.48 1.36 30.04
CA TYR A 420 6.65 0.87 28.96
C TYR A 420 5.67 -0.20 29.42
N ASP A 421 4.42 -0.10 28.97
CA ASP A 421 3.42 -1.17 29.00
C ASP A 421 2.65 -1.20 27.68
N ASN A 422 2.43 -2.40 27.12
CA ASN A 422 1.69 -2.53 25.87
C ASN A 422 0.17 -2.40 26.00
N GLY A 423 -0.36 -2.41 27.22
CA GLY A 423 -1.80 -2.33 27.51
C GLY A 423 -2.59 -3.57 27.11
N LEU A 424 -1.93 -4.69 26.77
CA LEU A 424 -2.57 -5.93 26.32
C LEU A 424 -2.86 -6.87 27.49
N ASN A 425 -4.00 -7.53 27.46
CA ASN A 425 -4.35 -8.54 28.44
C ASN A 425 -3.43 -9.76 28.35
N LEU A 426 -3.08 -10.30 29.50
CA LEU A 426 -2.55 -11.66 29.62
C LEU A 426 -3.71 -12.60 29.94
N VAL A 427 -3.96 -13.57 29.05
CA VAL A 427 -5.07 -14.49 29.17
C VAL A 427 -4.60 -15.95 29.12
N ARG A 428 -5.43 -16.85 29.69
CA ARG A 428 -5.31 -18.30 29.50
C ARG A 428 -6.68 -18.89 29.22
N PHE A 429 -6.69 -20.05 28.59
CA PHE A 429 -7.94 -20.71 28.19
C PHE A 429 -8.16 -21.98 28.99
N LYS A 430 -9.47 -22.31 29.23
CA LYS A 430 -9.94 -23.57 29.86
C LYS A 430 -10.93 -24.25 28.94
N ALA A 431 -10.84 -25.55 28.89
CA ALA A 431 -11.83 -26.45 28.31
C ALA A 431 -12.41 -27.33 29.40
N GLY A 432 -13.62 -27.00 29.92
CA GLY A 432 -14.18 -27.61 31.12
C GLY A 432 -13.29 -27.34 32.34
N ASP A 433 -12.87 -28.39 33.03
CA ASP A 433 -12.03 -28.32 34.24
C ASP A 433 -10.51 -28.24 33.93
N LYS A 434 -10.10 -28.40 32.67
CA LYS A 434 -8.70 -28.44 32.28
C LYS A 434 -8.27 -27.10 31.63
N TYR A 435 -6.99 -26.79 31.76
CA TYR A 435 -6.37 -25.62 31.12
C TYR A 435 -5.73 -26.00 29.80
N VAL A 436 -5.57 -25.00 28.94
CA VAL A 436 -4.80 -25.11 27.70
C VAL A 436 -3.33 -24.88 28.02
N GLY A 437 -2.53 -25.91 27.94
CA GLY A 437 -1.08 -25.91 28.11
C GLY A 437 -0.36 -26.23 26.80
N ALA A 438 0.93 -26.53 26.89
CA ALA A 438 1.75 -26.90 25.74
C ALA A 438 2.37 -28.30 25.90
N SER A 439 2.57 -28.99 24.77
CA SER A 439 3.10 -30.37 24.71
C SER A 439 4.57 -30.50 25.21
N ARG A 440 5.27 -29.38 25.35
CA ARG A 440 6.61 -29.27 25.94
C ARG A 440 6.77 -27.96 26.69
N PRO A 441 7.68 -27.89 27.67
CA PRO A 441 7.95 -26.63 28.37
C PRO A 441 8.61 -25.57 27.43
N ALA A 442 8.49 -24.31 27.83
CA ALA A 442 9.22 -23.22 27.20
C ALA A 442 10.73 -23.42 27.37
N MET A 443 11.48 -23.11 26.35
CA MET A 443 12.95 -23.24 26.36
C MET A 443 13.62 -21.87 26.29
N PRO A 444 14.80 -21.68 26.94
CA PRO A 444 15.58 -20.46 26.76
C PRO A 444 16.04 -20.35 25.30
N PRO A 445 16.47 -19.12 24.87
CA PRO A 445 17.12 -18.97 23.56
C PRO A 445 18.29 -19.95 23.43
N MET A 446 18.37 -20.61 22.29
CA MET A 446 19.41 -21.60 22.00
C MET A 446 20.17 -21.21 20.73
N ASP A 447 21.48 -21.46 20.72
CA ASP A 447 22.26 -21.47 19.49
C ASP A 447 22.07 -22.84 18.81
N GLY A 448 21.43 -22.86 17.66
CA GLY A 448 21.18 -24.10 16.89
C GLY A 448 19.78 -24.20 16.31
N PRO A 449 19.44 -25.34 15.69
CA PRO A 449 18.11 -25.54 15.14
C PRO A 449 17.03 -25.50 16.22
N GLU A 450 15.97 -24.77 15.97
CA GLU A 450 14.83 -24.69 16.88
C GLU A 450 14.16 -26.08 16.99
N PRO A 451 13.67 -26.43 18.18
CA PRO A 451 12.90 -27.66 18.37
C PRO A 451 11.55 -27.55 17.65
N GLU A 452 10.96 -28.73 17.37
CA GLU A 452 9.60 -28.78 16.82
C GLU A 452 8.63 -27.87 17.60
N PRO A 453 7.71 -27.15 16.94
CA PRO A 453 6.74 -26.28 17.59
C PRO A 453 5.95 -27.01 18.70
N ALA A 454 5.69 -26.32 19.80
CA ALA A 454 4.91 -26.87 20.89
C ALA A 454 3.41 -26.85 20.52
N GLU A 455 2.76 -28.01 20.45
CA GLU A 455 1.32 -28.10 20.23
C GLU A 455 0.54 -27.77 21.51
N LEU A 456 -0.70 -27.31 21.36
CA LEU A 456 -1.58 -27.03 22.49
C LEU A 456 -2.24 -28.35 23.01
N VAL A 457 -2.13 -28.58 24.31
CA VAL A 457 -2.65 -29.76 25.01
C VAL A 457 -3.43 -29.34 26.25
N LEU A 458 -4.33 -30.22 26.73
CA LEU A 458 -5.01 -29.99 27.99
C LEU A 458 -4.16 -30.45 29.17
N VAL A 459 -4.06 -29.58 30.18
CA VAL A 459 -3.31 -29.81 31.44
C VAL A 459 -4.23 -29.60 32.64
N ASP A 460 -3.87 -30.23 33.80
CA ASP A 460 -4.75 -30.21 34.97
C ASP A 460 -4.53 -28.94 35.84
N ARG A 461 -3.33 -28.33 35.81
CA ARG A 461 -2.97 -27.25 36.73
C ARG A 461 -2.86 -25.93 36.03
N PRO A 462 -3.31 -24.82 36.67
CA PRO A 462 -3.26 -23.48 36.09
C PRO A 462 -1.82 -22.97 35.85
N GLU A 463 -0.84 -23.44 36.64
CA GLU A 463 0.58 -23.08 36.45
C GLU A 463 1.23 -23.73 35.24
N ASP A 464 0.66 -24.82 34.72
CA ASP A 464 1.10 -25.49 33.50
C ASP A 464 0.42 -24.93 32.24
N ALA A 465 -0.54 -24.01 32.41
CA ALA A 465 -1.24 -23.36 31.30
C ALA A 465 -0.32 -22.42 30.52
N VAL A 466 -0.54 -22.33 29.22
CA VAL A 466 0.08 -21.25 28.41
C VAL A 466 -0.66 -19.94 28.69
N VAL A 467 0.12 -18.92 29.02
CA VAL A 467 -0.37 -17.54 29.13
C VAL A 467 -0.07 -16.82 27.84
N PHE A 468 -1.09 -16.22 27.26
CA PHE A 468 -1.01 -15.46 26.01
C PHE A 468 -1.16 -13.98 26.27
N GLU A 469 -0.32 -13.19 25.63
CA GLU A 469 -0.57 -11.79 25.37
C GLU A 469 -1.52 -11.69 24.19
N GLN A 470 -2.71 -11.14 24.43
CA GLN A 470 -3.78 -11.06 23.45
C GLN A 470 -3.81 -9.68 22.80
N THR A 471 -3.70 -9.62 21.49
CA THR A 471 -3.94 -8.41 20.72
C THR A 471 -5.25 -8.53 19.94
N ASN A 472 -6.25 -7.75 20.31
CA ASN A 472 -7.52 -7.66 19.58
C ASN A 472 -7.43 -6.52 18.55
N TRP A 473 -7.49 -6.88 17.27
CA TRP A 473 -7.37 -5.95 16.14
C TRP A 473 -8.72 -5.42 15.63
N GLY A 474 -9.80 -5.71 16.33
CA GLY A 474 -11.17 -5.41 15.88
C GLY A 474 -11.75 -6.49 14.98
N SER A 475 -13.04 -6.40 14.70
CA SER A 475 -13.77 -7.39 13.88
C SER A 475 -13.53 -8.85 14.28
N GLY A 476 -13.28 -9.10 15.57
CA GLY A 476 -12.99 -10.42 16.12
C GLY A 476 -11.59 -10.98 15.87
N SER A 477 -10.76 -10.31 15.09
CA SER A 477 -9.38 -10.77 14.80
C SER A 477 -8.47 -10.59 16.00
N ASN A 478 -7.88 -11.70 16.45
CA ASN A 478 -6.98 -11.74 17.60
C ASN A 478 -5.67 -12.43 17.25
N PHE A 479 -4.55 -11.85 17.73
CA PHE A 479 -3.28 -12.54 17.84
C PHE A 479 -3.05 -13.00 19.28
N LEU A 480 -2.54 -14.20 19.45
CA LEU A 480 -2.22 -14.82 20.72
C LEU A 480 -0.72 -15.11 20.77
N TYR A 481 0.03 -14.22 21.37
CA TYR A 481 1.48 -14.36 21.56
C TYR A 481 1.78 -14.99 22.91
N ALA A 482 2.56 -16.06 22.96
CA ALA A 482 2.99 -16.72 24.19
C ALA A 482 4.39 -16.22 24.61
N PRO A 483 4.51 -15.27 25.55
CA PRO A 483 5.79 -14.64 25.89
C PRO A 483 6.86 -15.62 26.38
N ALA A 484 6.46 -16.64 27.15
CA ALA A 484 7.35 -17.68 27.62
C ALA A 484 8.00 -18.50 26.49
N TYR A 485 7.28 -18.67 25.39
CA TYR A 485 7.74 -19.41 24.21
C TYR A 485 8.31 -18.48 23.14
N ARG A 486 8.03 -17.17 23.23
CA ARG A 486 8.37 -16.14 22.22
C ARG A 486 7.84 -16.48 20.83
N LYS A 487 6.65 -17.08 20.77
CA LYS A 487 5.98 -17.52 19.56
C LYS A 487 4.51 -17.13 19.57
N TYR A 488 4.00 -16.84 18.38
CA TYR A 488 2.56 -16.71 18.17
C TYR A 488 1.90 -18.08 18.03
N LEU A 489 0.66 -18.14 18.48
CA LEU A 489 -0.22 -19.27 18.17
C LEU A 489 -0.46 -19.28 16.66
N THR A 490 -0.26 -20.43 16.03
CA THR A 490 -0.31 -20.59 14.58
C THR A 490 -1.11 -21.85 14.24
N VAL A 491 -1.94 -21.76 13.20
CA VAL A 491 -2.66 -22.90 12.67
C VAL A 491 -1.97 -23.46 11.43
N GLY A 492 -1.68 -24.74 11.40
CA GLY A 492 -1.13 -25.43 10.24
C GLY A 492 -2.18 -25.74 9.16
N VAL A 493 -1.70 -25.92 7.93
CA VAL A 493 -2.55 -26.44 6.83
C VAL A 493 -3.05 -27.86 7.11
N ASP A 494 -2.33 -28.61 7.91
CA ASP A 494 -2.66 -29.98 8.34
C ASP A 494 -3.60 -30.04 9.56
N GLY A 495 -4.03 -28.88 10.08
CA GLY A 495 -4.94 -28.76 11.21
C GLY A 495 -4.27 -28.75 12.58
N ARG A 496 -2.94 -28.80 12.66
CA ARG A 496 -2.22 -28.64 13.93
C ARG A 496 -2.30 -27.20 14.41
N ILE A 497 -2.46 -27.01 15.71
CA ILE A 497 -2.39 -25.71 16.38
C ILE A 497 -1.18 -25.72 17.30
N SER A 498 -0.24 -24.82 17.08
CA SER A 498 1.05 -24.83 17.76
C SER A 498 1.62 -23.43 17.98
N LEU A 499 2.60 -23.30 18.86
CA LEU A 499 3.40 -22.12 19.10
C LEU A 499 4.58 -22.13 18.11
N ALA A 500 4.39 -21.55 16.92
CA ALA A 500 5.32 -21.75 15.80
C ALA A 500 5.93 -20.47 15.24
N SER A 501 5.13 -19.43 15.01
CA SER A 501 5.56 -18.23 14.29
C SER A 501 6.25 -17.21 15.20
N ASP A 502 7.34 -16.61 14.70
CA ASP A 502 7.98 -15.46 15.34
C ASP A 502 7.23 -14.17 15.09
N GLU A 503 6.57 -14.07 13.93
CA GLU A 503 5.91 -12.89 13.45
C GLU A 503 4.71 -13.26 12.57
N PRO A 504 3.54 -12.63 12.77
CA PRO A 504 2.39 -12.83 11.89
C PRO A 504 2.64 -12.19 10.53
N PHE A 505 3.05 -12.99 9.58
CA PHE A 505 3.33 -12.53 8.22
C PHE A 505 3.18 -13.67 7.21
N SER A 506 2.27 -13.49 6.26
CA SER A 506 2.15 -14.30 5.04
C SER A 506 1.05 -13.68 4.18
N TRP A 507 0.82 -14.24 2.98
CA TRP A 507 -0.42 -13.98 2.22
C TRP A 507 -1.65 -14.39 3.04
N PHE A 508 -1.63 -15.60 3.61
CA PHE A 508 -2.63 -16.06 4.57
C PHE A 508 -2.08 -15.92 5.99
N ILE A 509 -2.80 -15.22 6.86
CA ILE A 509 -2.37 -15.00 8.24
C ILE A 509 -2.89 -16.15 9.13
N PHE A 510 -2.06 -17.18 9.27
CA PHE A 510 -2.36 -18.35 10.08
C PHE A 510 -2.28 -18.12 11.60
N GLU A 511 -1.84 -16.94 12.02
CA GLU A 511 -1.77 -16.45 13.40
C GLU A 511 -3.03 -15.68 13.81
N SER A 512 -3.96 -15.41 12.90
CA SER A 512 -5.22 -14.73 13.19
C SER A 512 -6.29 -15.73 13.64
N PHE A 513 -6.84 -15.47 14.81
CA PHE A 513 -7.94 -16.24 15.38
C PHE A 513 -9.14 -15.34 15.65
N THR A 514 -10.31 -15.77 15.24
CA THR A 514 -11.56 -15.09 15.56
C THR A 514 -12.12 -15.65 16.85
N ILE A 515 -12.29 -14.83 17.87
CA ILE A 515 -12.83 -15.24 19.16
C ILE A 515 -14.23 -14.62 19.31
N GLY A 516 -15.24 -15.45 19.42
CA GLY A 516 -16.63 -15.05 19.59
C GLY A 516 -17.25 -15.62 20.86
N MET A 517 -18.29 -14.99 21.36
CA MET A 517 -19.08 -15.55 22.46
C MET A 517 -19.70 -16.89 22.03
N ALA A 518 -19.74 -17.85 22.95
CA ALA A 518 -20.16 -19.22 22.62
C ALA A 518 -21.61 -19.33 22.12
N ASP A 519 -22.43 -18.35 22.45
CA ASP A 519 -23.83 -18.23 22.03
C ASP A 519 -24.01 -17.42 20.74
N ALA A 520 -22.91 -16.89 20.18
CA ALA A 520 -22.95 -16.13 18.94
C ALA A 520 -23.13 -17.04 17.72
N GLU A 521 -23.98 -16.62 16.79
CA GLU A 521 -24.10 -17.26 15.50
C GLU A 521 -22.81 -17.02 14.68
N ARG A 522 -22.31 -18.10 14.08
CA ARG A 522 -21.14 -18.05 13.23
C ARG A 522 -21.55 -17.96 11.77
N LEU A 523 -21.14 -16.88 11.13
CA LEU A 523 -21.30 -16.66 9.70
C LEU A 523 -19.91 -16.51 9.05
N PRO A 524 -19.71 -16.98 7.80
CA PRO A 524 -18.49 -16.69 7.06
C PRO A 524 -18.40 -15.19 6.77
N ASP A 525 -17.22 -14.60 6.99
CA ASP A 525 -16.93 -13.22 6.54
C ASP A 525 -16.59 -13.26 5.05
N PRO A 526 -17.45 -12.72 4.17
CA PRO A 526 -17.20 -12.75 2.74
C PRO A 526 -16.06 -11.84 2.28
N ARG A 527 -15.58 -10.95 3.17
CA ARG A 527 -14.52 -9.97 2.87
C ARG A 527 -13.13 -10.43 3.31
N ASN A 528 -13.07 -11.37 4.25
CA ASN A 528 -11.82 -11.73 4.91
C ASN A 528 -11.74 -13.21 5.22
N ALA A 529 -10.97 -13.94 4.41
CA ALA A 529 -10.74 -15.38 4.61
C ALA A 529 -9.98 -15.72 5.91
N ASN A 530 -9.36 -14.74 6.57
CA ASN A 530 -8.63 -14.94 7.82
C ASN A 530 -9.53 -14.92 9.05
N SER A 531 -10.79 -14.50 8.92
CA SER A 531 -11.74 -14.42 10.03
C SER A 531 -13.13 -14.96 9.65
N VAL A 532 -14.02 -14.99 10.63
CA VAL A 532 -15.44 -15.24 10.43
C VAL A 532 -16.24 -14.08 10.97
N GLU A 533 -17.34 -13.74 10.32
CA GLU A 533 -18.32 -12.82 10.87
C GLU A 533 -19.10 -13.53 12.00
N LEU A 534 -19.22 -12.86 13.13
CA LEU A 534 -19.95 -13.34 14.27
C LEU A 534 -20.99 -12.29 14.67
N THR A 535 -22.12 -12.74 15.16
CA THR A 535 -23.15 -11.84 15.71
C THR A 535 -22.68 -11.17 17.00
N ARG A 536 -21.70 -11.76 17.69
CA ARG A 536 -21.11 -11.21 18.91
C ARG A 536 -19.65 -11.65 19.06
N TYR A 537 -18.73 -10.72 18.82
CA TYR A 537 -17.32 -10.93 19.14
C TYR A 537 -17.07 -10.84 20.63
N TRP A 538 -16.07 -11.58 21.11
CA TRP A 538 -15.59 -11.43 22.47
C TRP A 538 -14.77 -10.13 22.61
N ASN A 539 -15.14 -9.34 23.61
CA ASN A 539 -14.54 -8.04 23.92
C ASN A 539 -14.20 -7.91 25.41
N ASP A 540 -13.46 -8.90 25.94
CA ASP A 540 -13.06 -9.02 27.35
C ASP A 540 -14.24 -9.20 28.33
N GLU A 541 -15.35 -9.71 27.86
CA GLU A 541 -16.51 -10.05 28.68
C GLU A 541 -16.31 -11.38 29.42
N GLU A 542 -16.89 -11.54 30.61
CA GLU A 542 -16.98 -12.84 31.23
C GLU A 542 -17.91 -13.76 30.43
N GLY A 543 -17.53 -15.01 30.27
CA GLY A 543 -18.34 -16.01 29.57
C GLY A 543 -17.54 -17.03 28.80
N ALA A 544 -18.31 -17.89 28.13
CA ALA A 544 -17.76 -18.92 27.28
C ALA A 544 -17.53 -18.38 25.87
N VAL A 545 -16.45 -18.81 25.23
CA VAL A 545 -16.06 -18.41 23.88
C VAL A 545 -15.87 -19.62 22.98
N ARG A 546 -15.94 -19.37 21.67
CA ARG A 546 -15.47 -20.28 20.62
C ARG A 546 -14.41 -19.59 19.81
N ILE A 547 -13.42 -20.38 19.38
CA ILE A 547 -12.30 -19.89 18.57
C ILE A 547 -12.42 -20.47 17.17
N HIS A 548 -12.24 -19.60 16.19
CA HIS A 548 -12.19 -19.93 14.78
C HIS A 548 -10.85 -19.45 14.19
N CYS A 549 -10.39 -20.09 13.13
CA CYS A 549 -9.13 -19.75 12.48
C CYS A 549 -9.28 -19.72 10.96
N PHE A 550 -8.21 -19.34 10.26
CA PHE A 550 -8.17 -19.21 8.82
C PHE A 550 -8.90 -20.35 8.08
N GLY A 551 -9.63 -20.01 7.03
CA GLY A 551 -10.40 -20.96 6.21
C GLY A 551 -11.73 -21.36 6.85
N ASN A 552 -12.32 -20.52 7.70
CA ASN A 552 -13.58 -20.78 8.41
C ASN A 552 -13.57 -22.05 9.27
N ARG A 553 -12.39 -22.42 9.79
CA ARG A 553 -12.20 -23.65 10.57
C ARG A 553 -12.45 -23.42 12.06
N ASN A 554 -13.11 -24.37 12.68
CA ASN A 554 -13.36 -24.40 14.12
C ASN A 554 -12.15 -24.96 14.88
N VAL A 555 -11.85 -24.37 16.04
CA VAL A 555 -10.92 -24.97 17.00
C VAL A 555 -11.70 -25.89 17.93
N TYR A 556 -11.33 -27.17 17.99
CA TYR A 556 -11.97 -28.20 18.83
C TYR A 556 -10.94 -28.98 19.64
N VAL A 557 -11.43 -29.81 20.59
CA VAL A 557 -10.57 -30.67 21.41
C VAL A 557 -10.74 -32.10 20.97
N GLU A 558 -9.63 -32.76 20.62
CA GLU A 558 -9.58 -34.19 20.33
C GLU A 558 -8.35 -34.80 21.00
N ASP A 559 -8.53 -35.94 21.67
CA ASP A 559 -7.47 -36.66 22.41
C ASP A 559 -6.64 -35.78 23.37
N GLY A 560 -7.31 -34.82 24.00
CA GLY A 560 -6.66 -33.88 24.92
C GLY A 560 -5.79 -32.82 24.25
N ARG A 561 -5.92 -32.58 22.96
CA ARG A 561 -5.22 -31.55 22.16
C ARG A 561 -6.20 -30.58 21.53
N LEU A 562 -5.79 -29.34 21.35
CA LEU A 562 -6.50 -28.38 20.51
C LEU A 562 -6.10 -28.62 19.06
N LYS A 563 -7.07 -28.76 18.20
CA LYS A 563 -6.92 -29.03 16.77
C LYS A 563 -7.93 -28.22 15.96
N THR A 564 -7.72 -28.21 14.68
CA THR A 564 -8.72 -27.81 13.68
C THR A 564 -8.69 -28.81 12.52
N ASP A 565 -9.69 -28.77 11.66
CA ASP A 565 -9.68 -29.63 10.47
C ASP A 565 -8.55 -29.22 9.52
N PRO A 566 -7.99 -30.12 8.70
CA PRO A 566 -7.04 -29.72 7.64
C PRO A 566 -7.65 -28.68 6.71
N LEU A 567 -6.80 -27.81 6.19
CA LEU A 567 -7.23 -26.80 5.23
C LEU A 567 -7.51 -27.45 3.87
N VAL A 568 -8.77 -27.49 3.50
CA VAL A 568 -9.23 -28.12 2.26
C VAL A 568 -9.91 -27.08 1.38
N ARG A 569 -9.45 -26.96 0.15
CA ARG A 569 -10.11 -26.11 -0.85
C ARG A 569 -11.37 -26.85 -1.35
N ARG A 570 -12.50 -26.17 -1.36
CA ARG A 570 -13.71 -26.72 -1.99
C ARG A 570 -13.44 -26.96 -3.47
N LYS A 571 -13.86 -28.10 -3.99
CA LYS A 571 -13.99 -28.24 -5.44
C LYS A 571 -15.12 -27.31 -5.86
N ALA A 572 -14.83 -26.39 -6.76
CA ALA A 572 -15.86 -25.55 -7.33
C ALA A 572 -16.92 -26.44 -8.00
N GLU A 573 -18.08 -26.61 -7.36
CA GLU A 573 -19.22 -27.34 -7.94
C GLU A 573 -19.99 -26.49 -8.95
N SER A 574 -19.77 -25.20 -8.96
CA SER A 574 -20.27 -24.27 -9.99
C SER A 574 -19.32 -23.10 -10.14
N ASN A 575 -18.97 -22.79 -11.37
CA ASN A 575 -18.30 -21.56 -11.76
C ASN A 575 -19.31 -20.39 -11.69
N THR A 576 -19.93 -20.14 -10.56
CA THR A 576 -20.79 -18.98 -10.37
C THR A 576 -19.97 -17.85 -9.77
N LYS A 577 -20.24 -16.60 -10.17
CA LYS A 577 -19.61 -15.40 -9.59
C LYS A 577 -19.67 -15.40 -8.06
N GLU A 578 -20.75 -15.91 -7.48
CA GLU A 578 -20.97 -16.00 -6.02
C GLU A 578 -20.10 -17.06 -5.31
N GLY A 579 -19.62 -18.08 -6.02
CA GLY A 579 -18.83 -19.20 -5.46
C GLY A 579 -17.32 -18.96 -5.47
N ASN A 580 -16.84 -17.86 -5.99
CA ASN A 580 -15.43 -17.60 -6.28
C ASN A 580 -14.77 -16.52 -5.41
N ASN A 581 -15.36 -16.11 -4.29
CA ASN A 581 -14.61 -15.37 -3.29
C ASN A 581 -13.71 -16.30 -2.48
N ASP A 582 -12.61 -15.80 -1.93
CA ASP A 582 -11.63 -16.63 -1.22
C ASP A 582 -12.22 -17.34 0.00
N VAL A 583 -13.21 -16.75 0.66
CA VAL A 583 -13.92 -17.36 1.79
C VAL A 583 -14.72 -18.58 1.36
N ALA A 584 -15.44 -18.49 0.25
CA ALA A 584 -16.20 -19.61 -0.32
C ALA A 584 -15.30 -20.73 -0.87
N SER A 585 -14.00 -20.44 -1.08
CA SER A 585 -13.02 -21.42 -1.58
C SER A 585 -12.62 -22.47 -0.53
N TRP A 586 -12.93 -22.27 0.75
CA TRP A 586 -12.50 -23.16 1.83
C TRP A 586 -13.66 -23.97 2.39
N ALA A 587 -13.40 -25.24 2.71
CA ALA A 587 -14.43 -26.16 3.18
C ALA A 587 -14.96 -25.82 4.58
N GLY A 588 -14.18 -25.10 5.38
CA GLY A 588 -14.48 -24.87 6.78
C GLY A 588 -14.26 -26.13 7.62
N SER A 589 -14.95 -26.24 8.77
CA SER A 589 -14.90 -27.40 9.65
C SER A 589 -16.18 -28.18 9.63
N GLU A 590 -16.05 -29.51 9.67
CA GLU A 590 -17.16 -30.45 9.99
C GLU A 590 -17.35 -30.59 11.49
N ASN A 591 -16.28 -30.42 12.29
CA ASN A 591 -16.31 -30.52 13.75
C ASN A 591 -16.82 -29.19 14.36
N GLU A 592 -17.60 -29.34 15.45
CA GLU A 592 -18.06 -28.17 16.22
C GLU A 592 -16.91 -27.53 17.00
N ALA A 593 -16.90 -26.19 17.09
CA ALA A 593 -15.94 -25.48 17.90
C ALA A 593 -16.08 -25.81 19.39
N ALA A 594 -14.98 -26.11 20.07
CA ALA A 594 -14.98 -26.29 21.50
C ALA A 594 -15.43 -25.01 22.23
N VAL A 595 -16.22 -25.20 23.28
CA VAL A 595 -16.54 -24.15 24.21
C VAL A 595 -15.40 -24.00 25.20
N LEU A 596 -14.75 -22.86 25.19
CA LEU A 596 -13.64 -22.50 26.07
C LEU A 596 -14.07 -21.36 27.01
N THR A 597 -13.40 -21.27 28.15
CA THR A 597 -13.51 -20.10 29.04
C THR A 597 -12.19 -19.33 29.00
N VAL A 598 -12.24 -18.03 28.85
CA VAL A 598 -11.08 -17.16 28.94
C VAL A 598 -10.94 -16.68 30.38
N GLU A 599 -9.77 -16.83 30.96
CA GLU A 599 -9.39 -16.25 32.25
C GLU A 599 -8.33 -15.15 32.04
N THR A 600 -8.65 -13.94 32.49
CA THR A 600 -7.68 -12.83 32.52
C THR A 600 -6.71 -13.05 33.67
N VAL A 601 -5.45 -13.29 33.34
CA VAL A 601 -4.34 -13.45 34.29
C VAL A 601 -3.84 -12.08 34.77
N SER A 602 -3.82 -11.11 33.85
CA SER A 602 -3.45 -9.73 34.16
C SER A 602 -4.15 -8.79 33.18
N ASP A 603 -4.85 -7.80 33.72
CA ASP A 603 -5.54 -6.78 32.94
C ASP A 603 -4.53 -5.75 32.41
N GLY A 604 -4.51 -5.58 31.09
CA GLY A 604 -3.58 -4.67 30.41
C GLY A 604 -3.90 -3.21 30.64
N ILE A 605 -5.20 -2.87 30.68
CA ILE A 605 -5.64 -1.49 30.94
C ILE A 605 -5.32 -1.08 32.37
N GLU A 606 -5.52 -1.98 33.35
CA GLU A 606 -5.15 -1.70 34.75
C GLU A 606 -3.65 -1.44 34.90
N ARG A 607 -2.77 -2.24 34.25
CA ARG A 607 -1.32 -2.02 34.25
C ARG A 607 -0.94 -0.70 33.59
N ALA A 608 -1.52 -0.41 32.43
CA ALA A 608 -1.28 0.81 31.69
C ALA A 608 -1.70 2.06 32.50
N VAL A 609 -2.86 2.02 33.15
CA VAL A 609 -3.35 3.07 34.06
C VAL A 609 -2.41 3.24 35.27
N ALA A 610 -1.93 2.15 35.84
CA ALA A 610 -0.97 2.22 36.95
C ALA A 610 0.32 2.91 36.50
N LEU A 611 0.87 2.55 35.35
CA LEU A 611 2.05 3.19 34.78
C LEU A 611 1.82 4.68 34.48
N ALA A 612 0.69 5.02 33.84
CA ALA A 612 0.35 6.41 33.49
C ALA A 612 0.32 7.34 34.70
N LYS A 613 -0.09 6.84 35.86
CA LYS A 613 -0.11 7.62 37.12
C LYS A 613 1.27 7.91 37.69
N THR A 614 2.30 7.20 37.27
CA THR A 614 3.67 7.39 37.79
C THR A 614 4.48 8.39 36.98
N ALA A 615 4.06 8.76 35.79
CA ALA A 615 4.78 9.65 34.88
C ALA A 615 4.16 11.05 34.82
N ASP A 616 4.97 12.05 34.52
CA ASP A 616 4.49 13.42 34.28
C ASP A 616 3.72 13.54 32.97
N LYS A 617 4.16 12.82 31.95
CA LYS A 617 3.58 12.81 30.60
C LYS A 617 3.48 11.39 30.04
N VAL A 618 2.51 11.18 29.17
CA VAL A 618 2.28 9.87 28.55
C VAL A 618 2.32 9.98 27.02
N ILE A 619 2.94 9.02 26.38
CA ILE A 619 2.78 8.75 24.94
C ILE A 619 1.94 7.50 24.79
N LEU A 620 0.80 7.63 24.11
CA LEU A 620 -0.12 6.53 23.76
C LEU A 620 0.08 6.16 22.30
N ALA A 621 0.70 5.02 22.05
CA ALA A 621 0.92 4.52 20.68
C ALA A 621 -0.10 3.46 20.30
N VAL A 622 -1.00 3.83 19.40
CA VAL A 622 -2.09 2.98 18.87
C VAL A 622 -2.11 3.03 17.35
N GLY A 623 -2.81 2.11 16.70
CA GLY A 623 -2.86 2.10 15.24
C GLY A 623 -3.19 0.73 14.66
N CYS A 624 -2.84 0.53 13.40
CA CYS A 624 -3.18 -0.67 12.64
C CYS A 624 -2.03 -1.68 12.56
N ASN A 625 -2.41 -2.90 12.19
CA ASN A 625 -1.51 -3.91 11.65
C ASN A 625 -1.77 -4.03 10.13
N PRO A 626 -0.75 -3.83 9.27
CA PRO A 626 -0.92 -3.77 7.82
C PRO A 626 -1.29 -5.09 7.16
N VAL A 627 -1.25 -6.22 7.88
CA VAL A 627 -1.63 -7.53 7.33
C VAL A 627 -2.97 -8.05 7.87
N ILE A 628 -3.63 -7.33 8.80
CA ILE A 628 -4.89 -7.75 9.42
C ILE A 628 -6.01 -6.73 9.26
N ASN A 629 -5.73 -5.45 9.53
CA ASN A 629 -6.80 -4.44 9.53
C ASN A 629 -7.27 -4.07 8.13
N ALA A 630 -6.37 -4.13 7.18
CA ALA A 630 -6.63 -4.00 5.76
C ALA A 630 -5.37 -4.42 4.97
N LYS A 631 -5.53 -4.97 3.82
CA LYS A 631 -4.48 -5.30 2.83
C LYS A 631 -5.13 -5.74 1.53
N GLU A 632 -4.35 -6.19 0.58
CA GLU A 632 -4.87 -6.89 -0.60
C GLU A 632 -5.80 -8.05 -0.18
N GLU A 633 -6.96 -8.15 -0.82
CA GLU A 633 -8.11 -9.02 -0.53
C GLU A 633 -8.91 -8.69 0.75
N ILE A 634 -8.53 -7.67 1.51
CA ILE A 634 -9.18 -7.35 2.78
C ILE A 634 -9.51 -5.87 2.86
N ASP A 635 -10.76 -5.51 2.59
CA ASP A 635 -11.30 -4.19 2.88
C ASP A 635 -11.66 -4.02 4.35
N ARG A 636 -11.62 -2.80 4.84
CA ARG A 636 -12.09 -2.46 6.19
C ARG A 636 -13.62 -2.43 6.22
N GLY A 637 -14.21 -3.06 7.23
CA GLY A 637 -15.65 -3.01 7.46
C GLY A 637 -16.14 -1.66 8.03
N THR A 638 -15.26 -0.90 8.69
CA THR A 638 -15.54 0.37 9.35
C THR A 638 -14.29 1.24 9.40
N ILE A 639 -14.48 2.57 9.47
CA ILE A 639 -13.41 3.52 9.77
C ILE A 639 -13.28 3.82 11.26
N ASP A 640 -14.08 3.21 12.11
CA ASP A 640 -13.97 3.38 13.55
C ASP A 640 -12.62 2.91 14.09
N MET A 641 -12.16 3.54 15.16
CA MET A 641 -10.96 3.11 15.86
C MET A 641 -11.14 1.69 16.42
N ILE A 642 -10.05 0.94 16.51
CA ILE A 642 -10.05 -0.41 17.10
C ILE A 642 -10.55 -0.32 18.55
N PRO A 643 -11.67 -0.99 18.92
CA PRO A 643 -12.39 -0.71 20.17
C PRO A 643 -11.54 -0.87 21.43
N MET A 644 -10.67 -1.91 21.48
CA MET A 644 -9.80 -2.14 22.63
C MET A 644 -8.73 -1.07 22.78
N GLN A 645 -8.24 -0.53 21.66
CA GLN A 645 -7.26 0.55 21.66
C GLN A 645 -7.92 1.89 22.08
N GLU A 646 -9.16 2.14 21.66
CA GLU A 646 -9.91 3.31 22.10
C GLU A 646 -10.18 3.27 23.61
N LYS A 647 -10.63 2.12 24.14
CA LYS A 647 -10.80 1.89 25.59
C LYS A 647 -9.51 2.15 26.37
N LEU A 648 -8.36 1.69 25.86
CA LEU A 648 -7.04 1.91 26.45
C LEU A 648 -6.73 3.42 26.50
N VAL A 649 -6.91 4.13 25.37
CA VAL A 649 -6.64 5.58 25.30
C VAL A 649 -7.53 6.34 26.29
N GLU A 650 -8.82 6.06 26.35
CA GLU A 650 -9.74 6.68 27.30
C GLU A 650 -9.35 6.44 28.76
N ALA A 651 -9.05 5.19 29.12
CA ALA A 651 -8.69 4.83 30.47
C ALA A 651 -7.40 5.50 30.95
N VAL A 652 -6.39 5.50 30.09
CA VAL A 652 -5.11 6.15 30.36
C VAL A 652 -5.25 7.67 30.45
N TYR A 653 -5.97 8.29 29.52
CA TYR A 653 -6.25 9.73 29.56
C TYR A 653 -6.99 10.15 30.83
N LYS A 654 -8.01 9.39 31.26
CA LYS A 654 -8.71 9.64 32.52
C LYS A 654 -7.79 9.56 33.76
N ALA A 655 -6.74 8.73 33.68
CA ALA A 655 -5.73 8.57 34.75
C ALA A 655 -4.66 9.67 34.71
N ASN A 656 -4.24 10.09 33.53
CA ASN A 656 -3.26 11.15 33.28
C ASN A 656 -3.62 11.94 32.01
N PRO A 657 -4.29 13.11 32.13
CA PRO A 657 -4.67 13.91 30.96
C PRO A 657 -3.52 14.51 30.17
N LYS A 658 -2.30 14.47 30.69
CA LYS A 658 -1.10 14.91 29.94
C LYS A 658 -0.61 13.81 29.02
N ALA A 659 -1.46 13.38 28.10
CA ALA A 659 -1.21 12.27 27.19
C ALA A 659 -1.24 12.73 25.72
N ALA A 660 -0.18 12.45 24.97
CA ALA A 660 -0.17 12.57 23.51
C ALA A 660 -0.50 11.21 22.87
N VAL A 661 -1.35 11.21 21.85
CA VAL A 661 -1.63 10.02 21.04
C VAL A 661 -0.72 10.02 19.82
N VAL A 662 -0.07 8.90 19.58
CA VAL A 662 0.66 8.58 18.35
C VAL A 662 -0.10 7.49 17.60
N LEU A 663 -0.66 7.86 16.45
CA LEU A 663 -1.33 6.92 15.55
C LEU A 663 -0.32 6.40 14.53
N ILE A 664 0.01 5.11 14.60
CA ILE A 664 0.84 4.43 13.60
C ILE A 664 -0.13 3.71 12.67
N THR A 665 -0.46 4.34 11.54
CA THR A 665 -1.53 3.84 10.66
C THR A 665 -1.35 4.26 9.21
N ASN A 666 -1.79 3.38 8.31
CA ASN A 666 -1.86 3.63 6.86
C ASN A 666 -3.27 4.07 6.42
N TYR A 667 -4.22 4.15 7.35
CA TYR A 667 -5.63 4.34 7.07
C TYR A 667 -6.23 5.46 7.92
N PRO A 668 -7.20 6.21 7.38
CA PRO A 668 -8.01 7.13 8.18
C PRO A 668 -8.83 6.40 9.25
N TYR A 669 -8.99 7.04 10.42
CA TYR A 669 -9.85 6.58 11.51
C TYR A 669 -10.78 7.69 11.99
N ALA A 670 -12.01 7.34 12.40
CA ALA A 670 -12.96 8.21 13.05
C ALA A 670 -12.60 8.37 14.53
N ILE A 671 -11.59 9.19 14.83
CA ILE A 671 -11.05 9.41 16.19
C ILE A 671 -11.70 10.60 16.91
N ASN A 672 -13.02 10.76 16.80
CA ASN A 672 -13.73 11.93 17.34
C ASN A 672 -13.45 12.15 18.82
N TRP A 673 -13.50 11.08 19.63
CA TRP A 673 -13.25 11.18 21.07
C TRP A 673 -11.83 11.69 21.37
N MET A 674 -10.82 11.16 20.67
CA MET A 674 -9.43 11.59 20.84
C MET A 674 -9.27 13.06 20.43
N GLN A 675 -9.90 13.47 19.31
CA GLN A 675 -9.89 14.86 18.86
C GLN A 675 -10.50 15.83 19.90
N GLU A 676 -11.53 15.42 20.61
CA GLU A 676 -12.16 16.25 21.61
C GLU A 676 -11.35 16.37 22.91
N HIS A 677 -10.68 15.30 23.32
CA HIS A 677 -10.14 15.19 24.68
C HIS A 677 -8.63 15.30 24.78
N VAL A 678 -7.85 14.59 23.93
CA VAL A 678 -6.40 14.56 24.10
C VAL A 678 -5.71 15.83 23.60
N PRO A 679 -4.68 16.35 24.29
CA PRO A 679 -4.06 17.62 23.91
C PRO A 679 -3.22 17.57 22.64
N ALA A 680 -2.71 16.40 22.24
CA ALA A 680 -1.90 16.27 21.02
C ALA A 680 -2.09 14.91 20.33
N ILE A 681 -2.11 14.94 19.00
CA ILE A 681 -2.23 13.76 18.14
C ILE A 681 -1.20 13.88 17.01
N LEU A 682 -0.32 12.88 16.91
CA LEU A 682 0.68 12.73 15.87
C LEU A 682 0.41 11.46 15.07
N VAL A 683 0.50 11.52 13.74
CA VAL A 683 0.28 10.38 12.84
C VAL A 683 1.55 10.07 12.04
N ASN A 684 1.83 8.79 11.82
CA ASN A 684 2.85 8.31 10.90
C ASN A 684 2.40 6.98 10.28
N ALA A 685 2.78 6.72 9.03
CA ALA A 685 2.51 5.46 8.38
C ALA A 685 3.53 4.37 8.77
N THR A 686 3.15 3.10 8.56
CA THR A 686 4.04 1.95 8.79
C THR A 686 5.10 1.79 7.68
N GLY A 687 5.91 0.75 7.72
CA GLY A 687 6.81 0.30 6.65
C GLY A 687 8.23 0.84 6.72
N SER A 688 8.47 2.07 7.21
CA SER A 688 9.83 2.61 7.29
C SER A 688 10.69 1.86 8.31
N GLN A 689 11.90 1.44 7.91
CA GLN A 689 12.91 0.92 8.82
C GLN A 689 13.29 1.93 9.92
N ASP A 690 13.11 3.24 9.67
CA ASP A 690 13.42 4.36 10.56
C ASP A 690 12.16 4.95 11.24
N MET A 691 11.01 4.28 11.21
CA MET A 691 9.73 4.79 11.75
C MET A 691 9.87 5.36 13.16
N GLY A 692 10.48 4.60 14.08
CA GLY A 692 10.68 5.05 15.47
C GLY A 692 11.65 6.21 15.58
N HIS A 693 12.62 6.34 14.68
CA HIS A 693 13.51 7.50 14.62
C HIS A 693 12.75 8.76 14.18
N GLY A 694 11.92 8.68 13.17
CA GLY A 694 11.10 9.81 12.68
C GLY A 694 10.11 10.30 13.74
N LEU A 695 9.35 9.37 14.33
CA LEU A 695 8.39 9.68 15.40
C LEU A 695 9.06 10.29 16.65
N ALA A 696 10.14 9.68 17.14
CA ALA A 696 10.83 10.18 18.32
C ALA A 696 11.46 11.57 18.08
N ALA A 697 11.97 11.84 16.88
CA ALA A 697 12.49 13.15 16.50
C ALA A 697 11.39 14.23 16.54
N ALA A 698 10.19 13.93 16.05
CA ALA A 698 9.04 14.83 16.09
C ALA A 698 8.58 15.06 17.55
N LEU A 699 8.38 13.98 18.32
CA LEU A 699 7.90 14.05 19.70
C LEU A 699 8.84 14.86 20.62
N LEU A 700 10.15 14.83 20.37
CA LEU A 700 11.17 15.54 21.16
C LEU A 700 11.61 16.88 20.54
N GLY A 701 10.97 17.32 19.45
CA GLY A 701 11.22 18.62 18.83
C GLY A 701 12.55 18.73 18.07
N GLU A 702 13.18 17.62 17.73
CA GLU A 702 14.36 17.61 16.85
C GLU A 702 13.97 17.89 15.40
N VAL A 703 12.75 17.55 15.04
CA VAL A 703 12.10 17.86 13.77
C VAL A 703 10.75 18.49 14.04
N ASN A 704 10.44 19.56 13.32
CA ASN A 704 9.11 20.17 13.34
C ASN A 704 8.21 19.44 12.32
N PRO A 705 7.11 18.80 12.75
CA PRO A 705 6.20 18.10 11.84
C PRO A 705 5.67 19.03 10.74
N ALA A 706 5.71 18.53 9.51
CA ALA A 706 5.20 19.24 8.33
C ALA A 706 4.52 18.31 7.32
N GLY A 707 4.29 17.06 7.69
CA GLY A 707 3.49 16.13 6.90
C GLY A 707 2.06 16.61 6.76
N ARG A 708 1.40 16.22 5.68
CA ARG A 708 0.02 16.58 5.36
C ARG A 708 -0.80 15.34 5.04
N LEU A 709 -2.07 15.33 5.44
CA LEU A 709 -2.98 14.23 5.14
C LEU A 709 -3.21 14.10 3.63
N PRO A 710 -2.88 12.97 3.00
CA PRO A 710 -3.16 12.72 1.59
C PRO A 710 -4.60 12.25 1.33
N MET A 711 -5.41 12.15 2.38
CA MET A 711 -6.82 11.74 2.35
C MET A 711 -7.65 12.54 3.33
N THR A 712 -8.94 12.68 3.02
CA THR A 712 -9.96 13.19 3.95
C THR A 712 -10.22 12.18 5.07
N TRP A 713 -10.26 12.64 6.31
CA TRP A 713 -10.68 11.85 7.47
C TRP A 713 -12.11 12.19 7.84
N TYR A 714 -13.01 11.23 7.71
CA TYR A 714 -14.44 11.40 7.98
C TYR A 714 -14.75 11.22 9.46
N LYS A 715 -15.95 11.64 9.86
CA LYS A 715 -16.42 11.52 11.26
C LYS A 715 -16.96 10.13 11.60
N GLY A 716 -17.32 9.33 10.61
CA GLY A 716 -17.84 7.98 10.81
C GLY A 716 -18.38 7.40 9.52
N ASP A 717 -18.71 6.11 9.56
CA ASP A 717 -19.22 5.35 8.40
C ASP A 717 -20.53 5.91 7.84
N ALA A 718 -21.35 6.57 8.66
CA ALA A 718 -22.60 7.19 8.22
C ALA A 718 -22.42 8.29 7.16
N ASP A 719 -21.21 8.80 6.99
CA ASP A 719 -20.85 9.75 5.94
C ASP A 719 -20.43 9.10 4.62
N LEU A 720 -20.25 7.78 4.60
CA LEU A 720 -19.72 7.04 3.45
C LEU A 720 -20.85 6.28 2.74
N PRO A 721 -20.96 6.41 1.41
CA PRO A 721 -21.85 5.58 0.60
C PRO A 721 -21.34 4.13 0.50
N PRO A 722 -22.11 3.20 -0.10
CA PRO A 722 -21.61 1.85 -0.41
C PRO A 722 -20.28 1.90 -1.15
N MET A 723 -19.37 1.00 -0.84
CA MET A 723 -18.01 1.03 -1.37
C MET A 723 -17.97 0.75 -2.88
N GLU A 724 -18.89 -0.07 -3.35
CA GLU A 724 -19.07 -0.47 -4.74
C GLU A 724 -19.60 0.66 -5.63
N ASP A 725 -20.03 1.77 -5.04
CA ASP A 725 -20.53 2.92 -5.77
C ASP A 725 -19.36 3.81 -6.24
N TYR A 726 -19.18 3.89 -7.55
CA TYR A 726 -18.13 4.69 -8.20
C TYR A 726 -18.59 6.08 -8.63
N ASP A 727 -19.87 6.43 -8.44
CA ASP A 727 -20.37 7.77 -8.76
C ASP A 727 -20.03 8.79 -7.67
N LEU A 728 -18.86 9.40 -7.78
CA LEU A 728 -18.39 10.42 -6.84
C LEU A 728 -19.22 11.72 -6.88
N ILE A 729 -20.08 11.89 -7.89
CA ILE A 729 -20.92 13.09 -8.05
C ILE A 729 -22.25 12.89 -7.35
N ALA A 730 -22.94 11.79 -7.63
CA ALA A 730 -24.22 11.46 -6.99
C ALA A 730 -24.05 11.05 -5.52
N HIS A 731 -22.97 10.34 -5.21
CA HIS A 731 -22.65 9.84 -3.87
C HIS A 731 -21.25 10.34 -3.42
N PRO A 732 -21.17 11.61 -3.00
CA PRO A 732 -19.90 12.30 -2.84
C PRO A 732 -18.94 11.68 -1.83
N ARG A 733 -17.71 11.51 -2.25
CA ARG A 733 -16.52 11.20 -1.45
C ARG A 733 -15.41 12.17 -1.83
N THR A 734 -14.31 12.10 -1.11
CA THR A 734 -13.11 12.91 -1.26
C THR A 734 -13.36 14.42 -1.07
N TYR A 735 -12.32 15.17 -0.79
CA TYR A 735 -12.43 16.63 -0.64
C TYR A 735 -12.96 17.34 -1.92
N ARG A 736 -12.93 16.62 -3.07
CA ARG A 736 -13.35 17.17 -4.36
C ARG A 736 -14.86 17.32 -4.48
N TYR A 737 -15.63 16.41 -3.87
CA TYR A 737 -17.10 16.39 -3.99
C TYR A 737 -17.82 16.35 -2.66
N PHE A 738 -17.19 15.91 -1.58
CA PHE A 738 -17.81 15.83 -0.27
C PHE A 738 -17.90 17.20 0.42
N SER A 739 -19.11 17.65 0.74
CA SER A 739 -19.38 19.01 1.26
C SER A 739 -19.71 19.08 2.75
N LYS A 740 -19.94 17.94 3.41
CA LYS A 740 -20.23 17.90 4.84
C LYS A 740 -18.96 18.16 5.67
N PRO A 741 -19.11 18.57 6.94
CA PRO A 741 -17.98 18.72 7.86
C PRO A 741 -17.26 17.37 8.08
N VAL A 742 -15.96 17.36 7.89
CA VAL A 742 -15.07 16.20 8.11
C VAL A 742 -14.35 16.31 9.45
N LEU A 743 -13.69 15.25 9.89
CA LEU A 743 -12.82 15.28 11.06
C LEU A 743 -11.54 16.08 10.74
N TYR A 744 -10.85 15.69 9.64
CA TYR A 744 -9.74 16.46 9.10
C TYR A 744 -9.82 16.50 7.57
N PRO A 745 -9.61 17.68 6.96
CA PRO A 745 -9.66 17.82 5.51
C PRO A 745 -8.38 17.31 4.84
N PHE A 746 -8.48 17.01 3.55
CA PHE A 746 -7.32 16.73 2.70
C PHE A 746 -6.28 17.87 2.78
N GLY A 747 -5.01 17.50 2.83
CA GLY A 747 -3.88 18.43 2.91
C GLY A 747 -3.61 18.96 4.31
N TYR A 748 -4.41 18.59 5.32
CA TYR A 748 -4.30 19.11 6.69
C TYR A 748 -3.06 18.53 7.42
N GLY A 749 -2.44 19.40 8.21
CA GLY A 749 -1.39 19.10 9.16
C GLY A 749 -0.91 20.37 9.83
N LEU A 750 -0.62 20.32 11.11
CA LEU A 750 -0.09 21.41 11.93
C LEU A 750 1.45 21.42 11.95
N SER A 751 2.00 22.46 12.53
CA SER A 751 3.42 22.65 12.78
C SER A 751 3.63 23.18 14.21
N TYR A 752 4.84 23.05 14.75
CA TYR A 752 5.24 23.71 15.99
C TYR A 752 5.48 25.21 15.84
N THR A 753 5.40 25.72 14.59
CA THR A 753 5.50 27.15 14.26
C THR A 753 4.29 27.59 13.45
N GLU A 754 4.20 28.87 13.14
CA GLU A 754 3.13 29.45 12.35
C GLU A 754 3.65 30.02 11.03
N PHE A 755 2.84 29.95 9.98
CA PHE A 755 3.17 30.49 8.68
C PHE A 755 2.11 31.47 8.20
N GLY A 756 2.53 32.61 7.67
CA GLY A 756 1.69 33.61 7.03
C GLY A 756 1.86 33.58 5.50
N TYR A 757 0.80 33.77 4.78
CA TYR A 757 0.77 33.79 3.32
C TYR A 757 0.40 35.17 2.81
N THR A 758 1.12 35.67 1.80
CA THR A 758 0.86 37.01 1.22
C THR A 758 1.20 37.02 -0.27
N GLY A 759 0.61 37.99 -1.01
CA GLY A 759 1.05 38.33 -2.36
C GLY A 759 0.84 37.20 -3.39
N LEU A 760 -0.32 36.55 -3.37
CA LEU A 760 -0.69 35.59 -4.42
C LEU A 760 -0.74 36.33 -5.77
N LYS A 761 0.12 35.93 -6.71
CA LYS A 761 0.19 36.46 -8.07
C LYS A 761 -0.14 35.39 -9.07
N VAL A 762 -1.00 35.68 -10.03
CA VAL A 762 -1.41 34.77 -11.10
C VAL A 762 -1.10 35.42 -12.43
N GLU A 763 -0.25 34.80 -13.23
CA GLU A 763 0.16 35.27 -14.55
C GLU A 763 -0.28 34.23 -15.60
N LYS A 764 -1.06 34.67 -16.59
CA LYS A 764 -1.40 33.81 -17.73
C LYS A 764 -0.16 33.64 -18.61
N GLN A 765 0.08 32.43 -19.05
CA GLN A 765 1.13 32.08 -20.00
C GLN A 765 0.54 31.28 -21.15
N ASP A 766 1.26 31.19 -22.27
CA ASP A 766 0.91 30.25 -23.34
C ASP A 766 0.93 28.85 -22.78
N GLY A 767 -0.26 28.19 -22.77
CA GLY A 767 -0.41 26.83 -22.25
C GLY A 767 -0.66 26.68 -20.75
N GLY A 768 -1.01 27.75 -20.01
CA GLY A 768 -1.36 27.60 -18.60
C GLY A 768 -1.21 28.86 -17.73
N LEU A 769 -0.85 28.62 -16.46
CA LEU A 769 -0.65 29.72 -15.49
C LEU A 769 0.69 29.56 -14.78
N ARG A 770 1.31 30.71 -14.48
CA ARG A 770 2.35 30.79 -13.46
C ARG A 770 1.77 31.44 -12.21
N VAL A 771 1.85 30.75 -11.09
CA VAL A 771 1.31 31.24 -9.83
C VAL A 771 2.43 31.30 -8.80
N SER A 772 2.47 32.34 -8.00
CA SER A 772 3.44 32.46 -6.92
C SER A 772 2.81 33.06 -5.68
N VAL A 773 3.26 32.62 -4.51
CA VAL A 773 2.82 33.11 -3.20
C VAL A 773 4.03 33.23 -2.27
N THR A 774 4.08 34.28 -1.47
CA THR A 774 5.11 34.44 -0.44
C THR A 774 4.62 33.83 0.86
N VAL A 775 5.40 32.86 1.38
CA VAL A 775 5.19 32.20 2.67
C VAL A 775 6.23 32.73 3.65
N ARG A 776 5.80 33.10 4.84
CA ARG A 776 6.67 33.60 5.92
C ARG A 776 6.47 32.78 7.18
N ASN A 777 7.54 32.36 7.81
CA ASN A 777 7.49 31.83 9.17
C ASN A 777 7.24 32.98 10.15
N THR A 778 6.05 33.06 10.71
CA THR A 778 5.61 34.09 11.68
C THR A 778 5.78 33.67 13.11
N GLY A 779 6.09 32.40 13.36
CA GLY A 779 6.30 31.84 14.68
C GLY A 779 7.75 31.94 15.16
N LYS A 780 8.12 31.06 16.08
CA LYS A 780 9.39 31.13 16.84
C LYS A 780 10.35 29.96 16.57
N VAL A 781 9.90 28.95 15.86
CA VAL A 781 10.67 27.71 15.60
C VAL A 781 10.90 27.57 14.10
N THR A 782 12.06 27.10 13.71
CA THR A 782 12.33 26.73 12.32
C THR A 782 11.43 25.57 11.89
N GLY A 783 10.90 25.59 10.69
CA GLY A 783 10.06 24.50 10.20
C GLY A 783 9.84 24.57 8.71
N ASP A 784 9.40 23.44 8.19
CA ASP A 784 8.95 23.32 6.81
C ASP A 784 7.49 23.75 6.69
N GLU A 785 7.14 24.30 5.53
CA GLU A 785 5.74 24.55 5.16
C GLU A 785 5.42 23.90 3.82
N VAL A 786 4.26 23.26 3.72
CA VAL A 786 3.71 22.74 2.47
C VAL A 786 2.69 23.74 1.93
N ALA A 787 3.11 24.58 1.01
CA ALA A 787 2.21 25.51 0.30
C ALA A 787 1.42 24.73 -0.75
N GLN A 788 0.09 24.77 -0.65
CA GLN A 788 -0.85 24.08 -1.54
C GLN A 788 -1.67 25.10 -2.30
N LEU A 789 -1.82 24.91 -3.62
CA LEU A 789 -2.59 25.75 -4.51
C LEU A 789 -3.83 25.02 -5.02
N TYR A 790 -4.98 25.65 -4.84
CA TYR A 790 -6.27 25.07 -5.23
C TYR A 790 -7.00 25.95 -6.24
N LEU A 791 -7.79 25.28 -7.10
CA LEU A 791 -8.68 25.89 -8.09
C LEU A 791 -10.13 25.57 -7.76
N GLN A 792 -10.98 26.59 -7.77
CA GLN A 792 -12.43 26.49 -7.60
C GLN A 792 -13.14 27.28 -8.70
N ARG A 793 -14.14 26.70 -9.33
CA ARG A 793 -15.04 27.46 -10.19
C ARG A 793 -16.04 28.26 -9.38
N VAL A 794 -16.21 29.54 -9.72
CA VAL A 794 -17.15 30.45 -9.01
C VAL A 794 -18.28 30.96 -9.89
N SER A 795 -18.11 30.93 -11.22
CA SER A 795 -19.21 31.26 -12.14
C SER A 795 -20.13 30.07 -12.35
N PRO A 796 -21.44 30.30 -12.64
CA PRO A 796 -22.35 29.23 -13.02
C PRO A 796 -21.83 28.39 -14.20
N SER A 797 -22.12 27.09 -14.20
CA SER A 797 -21.75 26.17 -15.26
C SER A 797 -22.90 25.17 -15.50
N GLY A 798 -23.00 24.68 -16.74
CA GLY A 798 -23.83 23.53 -17.07
C GLY A 798 -23.13 22.20 -16.81
N THR A 799 -21.82 22.24 -16.55
CA THR A 799 -21.00 21.06 -16.23
C THR A 799 -20.77 20.99 -14.72
N VAL A 800 -20.79 19.80 -14.16
CA VAL A 800 -20.46 19.58 -12.75
C VAL A 800 -18.96 19.75 -12.54
N HIS A 801 -18.58 20.64 -11.64
CA HIS A 801 -17.20 20.85 -11.21
C HIS A 801 -16.96 20.28 -9.82
N PRO A 802 -15.74 19.80 -9.53
CA PRO A 802 -15.33 19.57 -8.15
C PRO A 802 -15.48 20.84 -7.31
N LEU A 803 -15.79 20.70 -6.03
CA LEU A 803 -15.82 21.85 -5.09
C LEU A 803 -14.50 22.61 -5.10
N ARG A 804 -13.41 21.88 -5.24
CA ARG A 804 -12.03 22.37 -5.35
C ARG A 804 -11.11 21.29 -5.90
N ARG A 805 -10.00 21.71 -6.53
CA ARG A 805 -8.96 20.82 -7.05
C ARG A 805 -7.59 21.31 -6.62
N LEU A 806 -6.74 20.44 -6.12
CA LEU A 806 -5.31 20.70 -5.98
C LEU A 806 -4.70 20.82 -7.38
N ILE A 807 -3.97 21.90 -7.64
CA ILE A 807 -3.30 22.17 -8.92
C ILE A 807 -1.84 22.59 -8.74
N GLY A 808 -1.34 22.59 -7.51
CA GLY A 808 0.05 22.87 -7.18
C GLY A 808 0.35 22.60 -5.71
N PHE A 809 1.55 22.15 -5.42
CA PHE A 809 2.10 22.06 -4.07
C PHE A 809 3.62 22.23 -4.12
N GLU A 810 4.17 22.80 -3.06
CA GLU A 810 5.62 22.96 -2.86
C GLU A 810 5.96 22.89 -1.38
N ARG A 811 6.90 22.05 -1.02
CA ARG A 811 7.47 21.99 0.34
C ARG A 811 8.64 22.95 0.44
N LEU A 812 8.52 23.94 1.30
CA LEU A 812 9.54 24.93 1.62
C LEU A 812 10.28 24.48 2.89
N HIS A 813 11.52 24.03 2.74
CA HIS A 813 12.31 23.47 3.84
C HIS A 813 12.94 24.56 4.71
N ASP A 814 13.09 24.27 6.02
CA ASP A 814 13.92 25.00 6.98
C ASP A 814 13.67 26.52 7.01
N LEU A 815 12.42 26.95 6.95
CA LEU A 815 12.07 28.36 7.11
C LEU A 815 12.37 28.80 8.55
N THR A 816 13.36 29.68 8.72
CA THR A 816 13.72 30.24 10.03
C THR A 816 12.71 31.28 10.48
N PRO A 817 12.55 31.55 11.81
CA PRO A 817 11.65 32.59 12.30
C PRO A 817 11.88 33.93 11.62
N GLY A 818 10.80 34.48 11.04
CA GLY A 818 10.82 35.75 10.28
C GLY A 818 11.25 35.63 8.82
N GLU A 819 11.79 34.50 8.37
CA GLU A 819 12.17 34.25 6.98
C GLU A 819 10.93 34.16 6.08
N SER A 820 11.08 34.64 4.85
CA SER A 820 10.07 34.56 3.80
C SER A 820 10.66 33.91 2.55
N ARG A 821 9.91 32.97 1.96
CA ARG A 821 10.23 32.36 0.65
C ARG A 821 9.01 32.42 -0.26
N THR A 822 9.28 32.35 -1.56
CA THR A 822 8.23 32.30 -2.57
C THR A 822 8.04 30.84 -2.99
N ALA A 823 6.84 30.31 -2.80
CA ALA A 823 6.40 29.11 -3.49
C ALA A 823 5.92 29.48 -4.90
N ALA A 824 6.35 28.72 -5.90
CA ALA A 824 6.08 28.97 -7.30
C ALA A 824 5.51 27.72 -7.98
N PHE A 825 4.36 27.89 -8.63
CA PHE A 825 3.64 26.82 -9.28
C PHE A 825 3.53 27.07 -10.78
N THR A 826 3.89 26.07 -11.58
CA THR A 826 3.58 26.01 -13.01
C THR A 826 2.36 25.12 -13.17
N VAL A 827 1.25 25.70 -13.63
CA VAL A 827 -0.01 25.01 -13.88
C VAL A 827 -0.17 24.91 -15.39
N ASN A 828 -0.10 23.70 -15.94
CA ASN A 828 -0.25 23.48 -17.36
C ASN A 828 -1.72 23.55 -17.79
N ALA A 829 -2.00 23.76 -19.09
CA ALA A 829 -3.38 23.77 -19.60
C ALA A 829 -4.15 22.49 -19.21
N GLY A 830 -3.52 21.32 -19.32
CA GLY A 830 -4.12 20.04 -18.91
C GLY A 830 -4.55 19.97 -17.45
N ASP A 831 -3.89 20.73 -16.55
CA ASP A 831 -4.24 20.80 -15.13
C ASP A 831 -5.50 21.68 -14.89
N LEU A 832 -5.86 22.51 -15.87
CA LEU A 832 -7.05 23.37 -15.83
C LEU A 832 -8.27 22.74 -16.51
N GLU A 833 -8.05 21.75 -17.38
CA GLU A 833 -9.11 21.08 -18.14
C GLU A 833 -10.05 20.29 -17.25
N ILE A 834 -11.30 20.18 -17.71
CA ILE A 834 -12.35 19.33 -17.14
C ILE A 834 -13.12 18.66 -18.28
N TYR A 835 -13.61 17.47 -18.05
CA TYR A 835 -14.41 16.76 -19.04
C TYR A 835 -15.76 17.46 -19.23
N MET A 836 -16.01 17.87 -20.46
CA MET A 836 -17.23 18.52 -20.91
C MET A 836 -18.11 17.49 -21.61
N GLU A 837 -19.21 17.10 -20.99
CA GLU A 837 -20.12 16.11 -21.54
C GLU A 837 -20.70 16.53 -22.92
N SER A 838 -20.96 17.83 -23.11
CA SER A 838 -21.42 18.38 -24.37
C SER A 838 -20.41 18.25 -25.52
N GLU A 839 -19.12 18.17 -25.20
CA GLU A 839 -18.00 18.11 -26.14
C GLU A 839 -17.39 16.69 -26.26
N GLY A 840 -17.69 15.81 -25.30
CA GLY A 840 -17.11 14.48 -25.21
C GLY A 840 -15.61 14.45 -25.00
N ARG A 841 -15.03 15.50 -24.44
CA ARG A 841 -13.57 15.64 -24.19
C ARG A 841 -13.25 16.62 -23.08
N LYS A 842 -12.00 16.62 -22.63
CA LYS A 842 -11.48 17.59 -21.65
C LYS A 842 -11.16 18.91 -22.35
N LEU A 843 -11.56 20.02 -21.74
CA LEU A 843 -11.29 21.38 -22.16
C LEU A 843 -11.20 22.30 -20.93
N VAL A 844 -10.53 23.44 -21.09
CA VAL A 844 -10.66 24.56 -20.16
C VAL A 844 -12.00 25.24 -20.39
N GLU A 845 -12.95 25.03 -19.47
CA GLU A 845 -14.27 25.68 -19.61
C GLU A 845 -14.13 27.17 -19.32
N PRO A 846 -14.53 28.07 -20.26
CA PRO A 846 -14.49 29.51 -20.02
C PRO A 846 -15.33 29.92 -18.81
N GLY A 847 -14.81 30.81 -17.97
CA GLY A 847 -15.54 31.28 -16.80
C GLY A 847 -14.64 31.87 -15.72
N ARG A 848 -15.29 32.29 -14.63
CA ARG A 848 -14.56 32.83 -13.48
C ARG A 848 -14.17 31.74 -12.51
N TYR A 849 -12.91 31.76 -12.14
CA TYR A 849 -12.30 30.80 -11.19
C TYR A 849 -11.64 31.56 -10.05
N ARG A 850 -11.62 30.94 -8.90
CA ARG A 850 -10.89 31.36 -7.71
C ARG A 850 -9.70 30.43 -7.50
N LEU A 851 -8.51 31.01 -7.44
CA LEU A 851 -7.32 30.33 -6.96
C LEU A 851 -7.08 30.76 -5.53
N TYR A 852 -6.72 29.84 -4.68
CA TYR A 852 -6.30 30.14 -3.31
C TYR A 852 -5.13 29.27 -2.89
N ALA A 853 -4.30 29.79 -1.98
CA ALA A 853 -3.17 29.08 -1.41
C ALA A 853 -3.26 29.04 0.12
N GLY A 854 -2.86 27.92 0.69
CA GLY A 854 -2.85 27.66 2.12
C GLY A 854 -2.25 26.31 2.47
N GLY A 855 -2.41 25.87 3.70
CA GLY A 855 -1.86 24.61 4.24
C GLY A 855 -2.78 23.40 4.10
N SER A 856 -4.01 23.56 3.56
CA SER A 856 -4.96 22.48 3.29
C SER A 856 -6.05 22.92 2.33
N CYS A 857 -6.89 21.99 1.88
CA CYS A 857 -8.00 22.28 0.96
C CYS A 857 -9.09 23.19 1.55
N LEU A 858 -9.14 23.39 2.85
CA LEU A 858 -10.05 24.31 3.54
C LEU A 858 -9.36 25.55 4.11
N ASP A 859 -8.05 25.70 3.91
CA ASP A 859 -7.26 26.82 4.41
C ASP A 859 -7.01 27.87 3.32
N GLU A 860 -7.93 28.82 3.20
CA GLU A 860 -7.89 29.88 2.16
C GLU A 860 -7.17 31.13 2.68
N ARG A 861 -5.85 31.07 2.87
CA ARG A 861 -5.09 32.21 3.45
C ARG A 861 -4.96 33.40 2.51
N VAL A 862 -4.79 33.14 1.23
CA VAL A 862 -4.76 34.16 0.17
C VAL A 862 -5.48 33.62 -1.06
N CYS A 863 -6.21 34.51 -1.75
CA CYS A 863 -6.93 34.15 -2.96
C CYS A 863 -6.85 35.19 -4.05
N ALA A 864 -7.09 34.77 -5.29
CA ALA A 864 -7.24 35.60 -6.45
C ALA A 864 -8.31 35.04 -7.38
N GLU A 865 -9.08 35.93 -8.02
CA GLU A 865 -10.03 35.51 -9.06
C GLU A 865 -9.41 35.75 -10.44
N ILE A 866 -9.72 34.86 -11.37
CA ILE A 866 -9.24 34.87 -12.74
C ILE A 866 -10.35 34.43 -13.69
N ASP A 867 -10.48 35.02 -14.84
CA ASP A 867 -11.28 34.47 -15.93
C ASP A 867 -10.39 33.57 -16.80
N LEU A 868 -10.76 32.28 -16.94
CA LEU A 868 -10.08 31.33 -17.83
C LEU A 868 -10.81 31.21 -19.15
#